data_6fe9d6150145f3e17d7a13dbc0c45336
#
_entry.id   6fe9d6150145f3e17d7a13dbc0c45336
#
_cell.length_a   1.000
_cell.length_b   1.000
_cell.length_c   1.000
_cell.angle_alpha   90.00
_cell.angle_beta   90.00
_cell.angle_gamma   90.00
#
_symmetry.space_group_name_H-M   'P 1'
#
loop_
_entity.id
_entity.type
_entity.pdbx_description
1 polymer ?
#
loop_
_entity_poly.entity_id
_entity_poly.type
_entity_poly.pdbx_seq_one_letter_code
_entity_poly.pdbx_strand_id
1 'polypeptide(L)'
;MTSARFTPGDRRQDETTRGELEQLLEDDPADLYENAPCGYLSTLTDGTIVKVNRTLCAWTGWSAEEMLRTRLRDLLSVGGQVFHDTHLTPLLRMQGAVREVALDVVRADGSLLPCLVNAVEVRAPDGTPLMVRATLFEATARRRYEREILSARRAAEASEARSRTLQQFTAELAAAVTVADAAAVVVHRGRRAGQASAAALWLVEAAPHDADGEPRAVLTAAEGMPADVLRALDVTSPGRLQEVLGAGVRTVPVGEALATSWPGLARAARAAGYSDLVVLPVTADDDHLGALVLALDGAGDGELISLAEPGLHHALSEADADLLATLGRQAGQALERARLHEETARQGQRSAFLLDAARLLAGATGVTETVEQLAAMVVPRLADMCVLDLVVEHGMERVVARHGDPERQPLVDELRAWAPPFRELPAPARAALTAGRTRWFPVVADEWLAEVVRDPAELAAVQGLELASVISVPLVAEGRALGVMTLSADRRRAPFTSADVELAEQLALQVSLMMAKAQRFELEARTSHTLQATLLPPPPPHVPGMSVAVRYLAATYGVEIGGDFYDVAPLPGGRVAIAVGDVVGHDITAAATMGQLRSVYRALLVEAPAPAAVIDRLQASWPLLGLQRMATALFATLELATGRLDVASAGHPPPLLIADGRAEFLPVVPSRMLGAPPAAAVEWSGTVPPGATLVLFTDGLVESRTSDIDAGLDRLRTSAQRRATTDPDELCDRLLADLAGTHRADDIALLALTRDA
;
A
#
# COMPACT_ATOMS: atom_id res chain seq x y z
N MET A 1 34.09 57.00 37.36
CA MET A 1 34.27 57.94 38.51
C MET A 1 35.07 57.23 39.59
N THR A 2 36.33 57.50 39.69
CA THR A 2 37.05 57.67 40.97
C THR A 2 38.48 58.09 40.59
N SER A 3 38.69 59.38 40.78
CA SER A 3 39.94 60.09 40.63
C SER A 3 40.86 59.71 41.79
N ALA A 4 42.03 59.10 41.51
CA ALA A 4 43.09 58.97 42.46
C ALA A 4 44.01 60.15 42.26
N ARG A 5 44.08 61.02 43.25
CA ARG A 5 44.99 62.19 43.37
C ARG A 5 46.41 61.69 43.60
N PHE A 6 47.30 62.12 42.77
CA PHE A 6 48.74 62.02 43.01
C PHE A 6 49.18 63.13 44.00
N THR A 7 49.74 62.71 45.07
CA THR A 7 50.43 63.59 46.03
C THR A 7 51.91 63.68 45.66
N PRO A 8 52.52 64.85 45.64
CA PRO A 8 53.97 65.02 45.33
C PRO A 8 54.75 64.84 46.64
N GLY A 9 55.49 63.74 46.70
CA GLY A 9 56.45 63.50 47.78
C GLY A 9 57.59 62.58 47.30
N ASP A 10 58.64 63.11 46.93
CA ASP A 10 60.03 62.69 47.17
C ASP A 10 61.02 63.09 46.04
N ARG A 11 61.38 64.33 46.07
CA ARG A 11 62.44 64.87 45.10
C ARG A 11 63.89 64.47 45.43
N ARG A 12 64.13 63.55 46.35
CA ARG A 12 65.47 63.08 46.66
C ARG A 12 65.86 61.70 46.17
N GLN A 13 64.93 60.89 45.67
CA GLN A 13 65.19 59.62 45.02
C GLN A 13 65.33 59.73 43.50
N ASP A 14 64.93 60.85 42.90
CA ASP A 14 64.95 61.08 41.44
C ASP A 14 66.36 61.45 40.90
N GLU A 15 67.27 62.04 41.73
CA GLU A 15 68.61 62.41 41.25
C GLU A 15 69.59 61.22 41.19
N THR A 16 69.46 60.22 42.08
CA THR A 16 70.31 59.03 42.05
C THR A 16 69.87 58.07 40.91
N THR A 17 68.55 57.94 40.72
CA THR A 17 67.98 57.10 39.62
C THR A 17 68.29 57.72 38.25
N ARG A 18 68.39 59.07 38.17
CA ARG A 18 68.68 59.77 36.91
C ARG A 18 70.13 59.65 36.53
N GLY A 19 71.08 59.68 37.51
CA GLY A 19 72.47 59.41 37.25
C GLY A 19 72.81 57.98 36.86
N GLU A 20 72.05 56.97 37.46
CA GLU A 20 72.16 55.60 37.12
C GLU A 20 71.46 55.30 35.72
N LEU A 21 70.41 56.03 35.36
CA LEU A 21 69.81 55.97 34.06
C LEU A 21 70.67 56.60 32.96
N GLU A 22 71.38 57.74 33.27
CA GLU A 22 72.32 58.38 32.33
C GLU A 22 73.51 57.47 32.11
N GLN A 23 74.02 56.74 33.11
CA GLN A 23 75.11 55.77 32.96
C GLN A 23 74.68 54.49 32.22
N LEU A 24 73.43 54.07 32.32
CA LEU A 24 72.84 52.98 31.55
C LEU A 24 72.50 53.39 30.08
N LEU A 25 72.42 54.71 29.80
CA LEU A 25 72.14 55.25 28.46
C LEU A 25 73.45 55.56 27.69
N GLU A 26 74.61 55.47 28.29
CA GLU A 26 75.93 55.46 27.60
C GLU A 26 76.20 54.01 27.14
N ASP A 27 75.41 53.49 26.21
CA ASP A 27 75.68 52.22 25.54
C ASP A 27 76.98 52.38 24.73
N ASP A 28 77.95 51.53 25.05
CA ASP A 28 79.17 51.44 24.22
C ASP A 28 78.74 51.02 22.80
N PRO A 29 79.03 51.84 21.78
CA PRO A 29 78.70 51.52 20.40
C PRO A 29 79.21 50.15 19.94
N ALA A 30 80.24 49.62 20.59
CA ALA A 30 80.74 48.28 20.32
C ALA A 30 79.81 47.21 20.91
N ASP A 31 79.29 47.44 22.11
CA ASP A 31 78.35 46.51 22.77
C ASP A 31 76.98 46.47 22.06
N LEU A 32 76.48 47.64 21.67
CA LEU A 32 75.25 47.75 20.85
C LEU A 32 75.33 46.98 19.54
N TYR A 33 76.50 47.00 18.92
CA TYR A 33 76.71 46.25 17.68
C TYR A 33 76.82 44.74 17.94
N GLU A 34 77.64 44.34 18.92
CA GLU A 34 77.92 42.91 19.20
C GLU A 34 76.76 42.17 19.76
N ASN A 35 75.97 42.80 20.60
CA ASN A 35 74.81 42.19 21.27
C ASN A 35 73.41 42.63 20.71
N ALA A 36 73.39 43.24 19.54
CA ALA A 36 72.15 43.65 18.89
C ALA A 36 71.20 42.46 18.75
N PRO A 37 69.86 42.65 18.92
CA PRO A 37 68.85 41.57 18.83
C PRO A 37 68.64 41.10 17.37
N CYS A 38 69.57 41.35 16.49
CA CYS A 38 69.63 40.93 15.10
C CYS A 38 71.03 40.60 14.67
N GLY A 39 71.17 39.72 13.70
CA GLY A 39 72.48 39.47 13.09
C GLY A 39 72.92 40.69 12.26
N TYR A 40 74.09 41.14 12.46
CA TYR A 40 74.76 42.18 11.63
C TYR A 40 75.94 41.60 10.87
N LEU A 41 76.05 41.94 9.60
CA LEU A 41 77.20 41.69 8.81
C LEU A 41 77.48 42.85 7.85
N SER A 42 78.77 43.03 7.47
CA SER A 42 79.17 43.93 6.38
C SER A 42 80.02 43.15 5.39
N THR A 43 79.78 43.36 4.11
CA THR A 43 80.56 42.73 3.04
C THR A 43 81.23 43.78 2.16
N LEU A 44 82.30 43.42 1.55
CA LEU A 44 82.84 44.16 0.41
C LEU A 44 81.92 44.04 -0.81
N THR A 45 82.18 44.78 -1.86
CA THR A 45 81.36 44.74 -3.09
C THR A 45 81.44 43.42 -3.85
N ASP A 46 82.41 42.57 -3.55
CA ASP A 46 82.52 41.18 -4.06
C ASP A 46 81.77 40.15 -3.20
N GLY A 47 81.08 40.59 -2.14
CA GLY A 47 80.31 39.74 -1.20
C GLY A 47 81.15 39.17 -0.04
N THR A 48 82.48 39.45 0.05
CA THR A 48 83.34 38.96 1.14
C THR A 48 82.96 39.63 2.45
N ILE A 49 82.71 38.87 3.50
CA ILE A 49 82.28 39.34 4.81
C ILE A 49 83.51 39.95 5.50
N VAL A 50 83.39 41.22 5.91
CA VAL A 50 84.48 41.98 6.58
C VAL A 50 84.18 42.35 8.03
N LYS A 51 82.91 42.24 8.40
CA LYS A 51 82.46 42.48 9.76
C LYS A 51 81.21 41.61 10.05
N VAL A 52 81.15 41.05 11.24
CA VAL A 52 80.01 40.24 11.74
C VAL A 52 79.90 40.48 13.24
N ASN A 53 78.66 40.48 13.78
CA ASN A 53 78.39 40.61 15.20
C ASN A 53 78.23 39.23 15.88
N ARG A 54 78.38 39.22 17.22
CA ARG A 54 78.27 38.02 18.05
C ARG A 54 76.94 37.33 17.91
N THR A 55 75.87 38.09 17.77
CA THR A 55 74.48 37.52 17.60
C THR A 55 74.40 36.67 16.34
N LEU A 56 74.88 37.10 15.21
CA LEU A 56 74.91 36.31 13.99
C LEU A 56 75.74 35.04 14.12
N CYS A 57 76.93 35.16 14.75
CA CYS A 57 77.77 33.99 15.03
C CYS A 57 77.02 32.97 15.91
N ALA A 58 76.38 33.45 16.98
CA ALA A 58 75.62 32.59 17.88
C ALA A 58 74.43 31.89 17.17
N TRP A 59 73.75 32.57 16.26
CA TRP A 59 72.58 31.97 15.52
C TRP A 59 72.99 30.95 14.47
N THR A 60 74.18 31.22 13.83
CA THR A 60 74.65 30.39 12.70
C THR A 60 75.60 29.28 13.16
N GLY A 61 76.17 29.40 14.37
CA GLY A 61 77.17 28.48 14.87
C GLY A 61 78.55 28.64 14.23
N TRP A 62 78.73 29.57 13.27
CA TRP A 62 80.01 29.90 12.66
C TRP A 62 80.74 30.85 13.57
N SER A 63 82.10 30.64 13.71
CA SER A 63 82.89 31.59 14.40
C SER A 63 83.10 32.87 13.55
N ALA A 64 83.38 34.00 14.19
CA ALA A 64 83.62 35.23 13.48
C ALA A 64 84.84 35.14 12.51
N GLU A 65 85.86 34.34 12.89
CA GLU A 65 87.06 34.15 12.07
C GLU A 65 86.80 33.36 10.79
N GLU A 66 85.91 32.35 10.89
CA GLU A 66 85.44 31.56 9.74
C GLU A 66 84.55 32.40 8.80
N MET A 67 83.67 33.21 9.35
CA MET A 67 82.77 34.06 8.56
C MET A 67 83.54 35.18 7.83
N LEU A 68 84.57 35.80 8.45
CA LEU A 68 85.36 36.89 7.86
C LEU A 68 86.17 36.50 6.62
N ARG A 69 86.23 35.22 6.31
CA ARG A 69 86.95 34.72 5.10
C ARG A 69 86.03 34.16 4.05
N THR A 70 84.69 34.19 4.34
CA THR A 70 83.63 33.54 3.53
C THR A 70 82.81 34.62 2.80
N ARG A 71 82.26 34.33 1.64
CA ARG A 71 81.28 35.20 0.99
C ARG A 71 79.87 34.95 1.53
N LEU A 72 79.09 36.00 1.67
CA LEU A 72 77.69 35.87 2.13
C LEU A 72 76.88 34.83 1.31
N ARG A 73 77.09 34.80 0.00
CA ARG A 73 76.50 33.84 -0.91
C ARG A 73 76.73 32.38 -0.47
N ASP A 74 77.92 32.06 -0.03
CA ASP A 74 78.38 30.72 0.31
C ASP A 74 77.79 30.23 1.64
N LEU A 75 77.21 31.12 2.45
CA LEU A 75 76.46 30.84 3.66
C LEU A 75 74.96 30.63 3.40
N LEU A 76 74.49 30.74 2.15
CA LEU A 76 73.10 30.57 1.80
C LEU A 76 72.81 29.17 1.30
N SER A 77 71.52 28.69 1.48
CA SER A 77 71.06 27.48 0.85
C SER A 77 71.20 27.58 -0.68
N VAL A 78 71.14 26.42 -1.39
CA VAL A 78 71.28 26.40 -2.86
C VAL A 78 70.27 27.34 -3.53
N GLY A 79 68.97 27.29 -3.08
CA GLY A 79 67.96 28.24 -3.55
C GLY A 79 68.24 29.68 -3.21
N GLY A 80 68.81 29.94 -2.00
CA GLY A 80 69.22 31.25 -1.53
C GLY A 80 70.40 31.81 -2.35
N GLN A 81 71.36 30.97 -2.78
CA GLN A 81 72.43 31.35 -3.66
C GLN A 81 71.97 31.84 -5.02
N VAL A 82 71.02 31.06 -5.64
CA VAL A 82 70.41 31.44 -6.92
C VAL A 82 69.64 32.76 -6.77
N PHE A 83 68.88 32.92 -5.75
CA PHE A 83 68.14 34.16 -5.49
C PHE A 83 69.02 35.34 -5.20
N HIS A 84 70.11 35.12 -4.45
CA HIS A 84 71.13 36.15 -4.17
C HIS A 84 71.76 36.71 -5.45
N ASP A 85 72.11 35.82 -6.39
CA ASP A 85 72.76 36.19 -7.63
C ASP A 85 71.82 36.84 -8.66
N THR A 86 70.61 36.33 -8.72
CA THR A 86 69.63 36.76 -9.74
C THR A 86 68.73 37.92 -9.32
N HIS A 87 68.50 38.11 -8.02
CA HIS A 87 67.54 39.11 -7.50
C HIS A 87 68.13 40.03 -6.47
N LEU A 88 68.80 39.53 -5.39
CA LEU A 88 69.24 40.36 -4.28
C LEU A 88 70.37 41.34 -4.71
N THR A 89 71.43 40.83 -5.33
CA THR A 89 72.57 41.63 -5.75
C THR A 89 72.21 42.65 -6.82
N PRO A 90 71.46 42.32 -7.88
CA PRO A 90 70.98 43.30 -8.85
C PRO A 90 70.06 44.37 -8.25
N LEU A 91 69.12 44.01 -7.40
CA LEU A 91 68.18 44.95 -6.74
C LEU A 91 68.97 45.91 -5.83
N LEU A 92 69.97 45.43 -5.07
CA LEU A 92 70.78 46.22 -4.18
C LEU A 92 71.59 47.25 -4.96
N ARG A 93 72.15 46.82 -6.09
CA ARG A 93 72.94 47.75 -6.98
C ARG A 93 72.07 48.83 -7.62
N MET A 94 70.79 48.47 -7.99
CA MET A 94 69.85 49.39 -8.64
C MET A 94 69.23 50.37 -7.65
N GLN A 95 68.79 49.88 -6.51
CA GLN A 95 68.01 50.63 -5.52
C GLN A 95 68.86 51.18 -4.35
N GLY A 96 70.07 50.70 -4.18
CA GLY A 96 70.94 51.05 -3.04
C GLY A 96 70.51 50.39 -1.71
N ALA A 97 69.32 49.81 -1.62
CA ALA A 97 68.84 49.12 -0.43
C ALA A 97 67.82 48.07 -0.77
N VAL A 98 67.72 47.00 0.00
CA VAL A 98 66.68 45.98 -0.02
C VAL A 98 66.17 45.77 1.39
N ARG A 99 64.87 45.44 1.51
CA ARG A 99 64.22 45.22 2.80
C ARG A 99 63.39 43.92 2.80
N GLU A 100 63.38 43.25 3.94
CA GLU A 100 62.55 42.06 4.23
C GLU A 100 62.70 40.91 3.23
N VAL A 101 63.89 40.72 2.71
CA VAL A 101 64.21 39.63 1.79
C VAL A 101 64.35 38.33 2.58
N ALA A 102 63.53 37.32 2.29
CA ALA A 102 63.61 36.02 2.93
C ALA A 102 64.76 35.19 2.34
N LEU A 103 65.73 34.78 3.15
CA LEU A 103 66.84 33.93 2.78
C LEU A 103 67.08 32.86 3.84
N ASP A 104 67.51 31.68 3.40
CA ASP A 104 67.90 30.60 4.32
C ASP A 104 69.44 30.57 4.44
N VAL A 105 69.92 30.89 5.64
CA VAL A 105 71.34 30.82 5.98
C VAL A 105 71.68 29.41 6.48
N VAL A 106 72.73 28.82 5.94
CA VAL A 106 73.24 27.49 6.34
C VAL A 106 74.08 27.63 7.61
N ARG A 107 73.64 26.96 8.68
CA ARG A 107 74.43 26.93 9.93
C ARG A 107 75.64 26.01 9.81
N ALA A 108 76.57 26.09 10.76
CA ALA A 108 77.74 25.26 10.83
C ALA A 108 77.43 23.74 10.95
N ASP A 109 76.29 23.38 11.47
CA ASP A 109 75.78 21.99 11.59
C ASP A 109 75.04 21.53 10.31
N GLY A 110 74.98 22.35 9.26
CA GLY A 110 74.27 22.07 8.01
C GLY A 110 72.75 22.35 8.03
N SER A 111 72.22 22.74 9.17
CA SER A 111 70.79 23.11 9.26
C SER A 111 70.52 24.49 8.66
N LEU A 112 69.28 24.76 8.28
CA LEU A 112 68.88 26.03 7.68
C LEU A 112 68.29 26.97 8.75
N LEU A 113 68.81 28.20 8.79
CA LEU A 113 68.28 29.31 9.55
C LEU A 113 67.53 30.26 8.62
N PRO A 114 66.16 30.22 8.67
CA PRO A 114 65.40 31.21 7.93
C PRO A 114 65.57 32.60 8.48
N CYS A 115 65.96 33.51 7.61
CA CYS A 115 66.18 34.91 7.96
C CYS A 115 65.43 35.87 7.05
N LEU A 116 65.01 37.02 7.60
CA LEU A 116 64.65 38.20 6.84
C LEU A 116 65.86 39.13 6.81
N VAL A 117 66.31 39.50 5.62
CA VAL A 117 67.51 40.30 5.40
C VAL A 117 67.12 41.68 4.91
N ASN A 118 67.62 42.68 5.59
CA ASN A 118 67.70 44.07 5.08
C ASN A 118 69.14 44.39 4.76
N ALA A 119 69.42 44.95 3.58
CA ALA A 119 70.77 45.33 3.17
C ALA A 119 70.78 46.71 2.54
N VAL A 120 71.82 47.43 2.79
CA VAL A 120 72.06 48.79 2.27
C VAL A 120 73.49 48.87 1.72
N GLU A 121 73.63 49.41 0.51
CA GLU A 121 74.94 49.70 -0.09
C GLU A 121 75.48 51.06 0.44
N VAL A 122 76.62 50.99 1.03
CA VAL A 122 77.36 52.21 1.51
C VAL A 122 78.30 52.68 0.40
N ARG A 123 78.18 53.94 0.03
CA ARG A 123 78.92 54.53 -1.06
C ARG A 123 79.92 55.65 -0.54
N ALA A 124 80.96 55.79 -1.21
CA ALA A 124 81.93 56.92 -0.98
C ALA A 124 81.29 58.23 -1.48
N PRO A 125 81.91 59.39 -1.09
CA PRO A 125 81.42 60.70 -1.54
C PRO A 125 81.45 60.91 -3.08
N ASP A 126 82.25 60.11 -3.80
CA ASP A 126 82.32 60.08 -5.26
C ASP A 126 81.30 59.18 -5.92
N GLY A 127 80.45 58.52 -5.11
CA GLY A 127 79.36 57.60 -5.59
C GLY A 127 79.85 56.17 -5.79
N THR A 128 81.12 55.84 -5.55
CA THR A 128 81.64 54.46 -5.69
C THR A 128 81.16 53.60 -4.55
N PRO A 129 80.60 52.32 -4.81
CA PRO A 129 80.20 51.42 -3.77
C PRO A 129 81.40 50.97 -2.93
N LEU A 130 81.33 51.12 -1.61
CA LEU A 130 82.37 50.71 -0.66
C LEU A 130 82.07 49.35 -0.03
N MET A 131 80.89 49.19 0.50
CA MET A 131 80.51 47.99 1.22
C MET A 131 78.97 47.86 1.25
N VAL A 132 78.50 46.68 1.58
CA VAL A 132 77.10 46.41 1.89
C VAL A 132 76.99 46.11 3.39
N ARG A 133 76.04 46.77 4.05
CA ARG A 133 75.64 46.45 5.43
C ARG A 133 74.34 45.71 5.41
N ALA A 134 74.28 44.55 6.08
CA ALA A 134 73.07 43.75 6.18
C ALA A 134 72.67 43.44 7.64
N THR A 135 71.40 43.51 7.92
CA THR A 135 70.80 43.02 9.15
C THR A 135 69.93 41.80 8.86
N LEU A 136 70.07 40.81 9.66
CA LEU A 136 69.35 39.55 9.54
C LEU A 136 68.47 39.39 10.78
N PHE A 137 67.19 39.04 10.57
CA PHE A 137 66.23 38.73 11.63
C PHE A 137 65.83 37.26 11.50
N GLU A 138 65.93 36.50 12.60
CA GLU A 138 65.54 35.14 12.60
C GLU A 138 63.99 35.02 12.34
N ALA A 139 63.60 34.24 11.35
CA ALA A 139 62.22 34.09 10.91
C ALA A 139 61.65 32.68 11.17
N THR A 140 62.33 31.88 11.99
CA THR A 140 61.91 30.45 12.27
C THR A 140 60.50 30.32 12.84
N ALA A 141 60.13 31.12 13.84
CA ALA A 141 58.82 31.11 14.46
C ALA A 141 57.76 31.56 13.46
N ARG A 142 58.03 32.58 12.65
CA ARG A 142 57.09 33.08 11.63
C ARG A 142 56.77 32.00 10.56
N ARG A 143 57.78 31.32 10.03
CA ARG A 143 57.61 30.25 9.03
C ARG A 143 56.89 29.02 9.60
N ARG A 144 57.08 28.70 10.88
CA ARG A 144 56.32 27.64 11.54
C ARG A 144 54.85 28.01 11.61
N TYR A 145 54.56 29.20 12.09
CA TYR A 145 53.20 29.71 12.22
C TYR A 145 52.46 29.80 10.87
N GLU A 146 53.12 30.27 9.82
CA GLU A 146 52.56 30.34 8.46
C GLU A 146 52.21 28.91 7.93
N ARG A 147 53.08 27.90 8.17
CA ARG A 147 52.78 26.51 7.79
C ARG A 147 51.64 25.93 8.60
N GLU A 148 51.58 26.20 9.89
CA GLU A 148 50.49 25.74 10.76
C GLU A 148 49.16 26.35 10.32
N ILE A 149 49.12 27.65 10.02
CA ILE A 149 47.90 28.30 9.49
C ILE A 149 47.47 27.67 8.16
N LEU A 150 48.41 27.49 7.22
CA LEU A 150 48.10 26.91 5.91
C LEU A 150 47.62 25.46 6.02
N SER A 151 48.21 24.68 6.92
CA SER A 151 47.77 23.29 7.18
C SER A 151 46.41 23.25 7.84
N ALA A 152 46.17 24.10 8.86
CA ALA A 152 44.88 24.21 9.53
C ALA A 152 43.77 24.68 8.57
N ARG A 153 44.07 25.65 7.71
CA ARG A 153 43.13 26.14 6.70
C ARG A 153 42.78 25.06 5.69
N ARG A 154 43.77 24.31 5.17
CA ARG A 154 43.51 23.17 4.24
C ARG A 154 42.69 22.08 4.91
N ALA A 155 42.95 21.76 6.18
CA ALA A 155 42.17 20.80 6.95
C ALA A 155 40.73 21.28 7.15
N ALA A 156 40.52 22.57 7.44
CA ALA A 156 39.19 23.16 7.57
C ALA A 156 38.43 23.15 6.25
N GLU A 157 39.06 23.56 5.14
CA GLU A 157 38.47 23.55 3.79
C GLU A 157 38.08 22.12 3.36
N ALA A 158 38.92 21.11 3.64
CA ALA A 158 38.62 19.70 3.37
C ALA A 158 37.46 19.17 4.23
N SER A 159 37.39 19.55 5.52
CA SER A 159 36.28 19.19 6.41
C SER A 159 34.97 19.80 5.97
N GLU A 160 34.99 21.08 5.56
CA GLU A 160 33.79 21.76 5.04
C GLU A 160 33.29 21.12 3.73
N ALA A 161 34.22 20.76 2.83
CA ALA A 161 33.85 20.07 1.59
C ALA A 161 33.19 18.72 1.86
N ARG A 162 33.73 17.91 2.81
CA ARG A 162 33.12 16.65 3.24
C ARG A 162 31.74 16.86 3.84
N SER A 163 31.58 17.84 4.72
CA SER A 163 30.29 18.17 5.33
C SER A 163 29.26 18.56 4.28
N ARG A 164 29.59 19.34 3.28
CA ARG A 164 28.72 19.71 2.18
C ARG A 164 28.30 18.48 1.35
N THR A 165 29.25 17.59 1.07
CA THR A 165 28.96 16.34 0.34
C THR A 165 27.96 15.48 1.09
N LEU A 166 28.13 15.28 2.41
CA LEU A 166 27.20 14.54 3.24
C LEU A 166 25.82 15.20 3.31
N GLN A 167 25.76 16.52 3.47
CA GLN A 167 24.49 17.25 3.52
C GLN A 167 23.71 17.13 2.20
N GLN A 168 24.38 17.27 1.06
CA GLN A 168 23.76 17.12 -0.25
C GLN A 168 23.26 15.68 -0.48
N PHE A 169 24.08 14.69 -0.11
CA PHE A 169 23.73 13.28 -0.20
C PHE A 169 22.48 12.96 0.64
N THR A 170 22.48 13.40 1.91
CA THR A 170 21.35 13.20 2.81
C THR A 170 20.07 13.87 2.28
N ALA A 171 20.17 15.08 1.74
CA ALA A 171 19.03 15.81 1.19
C ALA A 171 18.42 15.10 -0.03
N GLU A 172 19.26 14.61 -0.95
CA GLU A 172 18.78 13.87 -2.12
C GLU A 172 18.19 12.51 -1.76
N LEU A 173 18.81 11.79 -0.81
CA LEU A 173 18.24 10.55 -0.28
C LEU A 173 16.91 10.75 0.46
N ALA A 174 16.75 11.91 1.12
CA ALA A 174 15.49 12.24 1.78
C ALA A 174 14.34 12.50 0.79
N ALA A 175 14.67 12.95 -0.43
CA ALA A 175 13.70 13.17 -1.51
C ALA A 175 13.36 11.89 -2.29
N ALA A 176 14.21 10.86 -2.22
CA ALA A 176 13.99 9.59 -2.90
C ALA A 176 12.83 8.81 -2.23
N VAL A 177 11.82 8.46 -3.01
CA VAL A 177 10.62 7.76 -2.54
C VAL A 177 10.69 6.27 -2.83
N THR A 178 11.32 5.87 -3.94
CA THR A 178 11.46 4.48 -4.36
C THR A 178 12.87 3.96 -4.12
N VAL A 179 13.00 2.63 -4.05
CA VAL A 179 14.31 1.96 -3.98
C VAL A 179 15.15 2.32 -5.20
N ALA A 180 14.55 2.41 -6.38
CA ALA A 180 15.24 2.79 -7.63
C ALA A 180 15.77 4.23 -7.57
N ASP A 181 14.99 5.18 -7.07
CA ASP A 181 15.43 6.58 -6.90
C ASP A 181 16.60 6.67 -5.92
N ALA A 182 16.47 6.01 -4.76
CA ALA A 182 17.53 5.98 -3.74
C ALA A 182 18.80 5.33 -4.28
N ALA A 183 18.69 4.22 -5.01
CA ALA A 183 19.82 3.53 -5.63
C ALA A 183 20.55 4.41 -6.66
N ALA A 184 19.81 5.15 -7.49
CA ALA A 184 20.38 6.09 -8.46
C ALA A 184 21.17 7.22 -7.76
N VAL A 185 20.63 7.77 -6.67
CA VAL A 185 21.34 8.80 -5.85
C VAL A 185 22.60 8.19 -5.24
N VAL A 186 22.53 6.98 -4.68
CA VAL A 186 23.66 6.30 -4.05
C VAL A 186 24.80 6.10 -5.06
N VAL A 187 24.49 5.59 -6.25
CA VAL A 187 25.47 5.36 -7.31
C VAL A 187 26.06 6.68 -7.79
N HIS A 188 25.24 7.67 -8.13
CA HIS A 188 25.69 8.96 -8.64
C HIS A 188 26.58 9.71 -7.64
N ARG A 189 26.12 9.83 -6.40
CA ARG A 189 26.85 10.57 -5.36
C ARG A 189 28.05 9.79 -4.81
N GLY A 190 27.90 8.47 -4.65
CA GLY A 190 29.00 7.60 -4.24
C GLY A 190 30.16 7.67 -5.23
N ARG A 191 29.87 7.62 -6.55
CA ARG A 191 30.86 7.79 -7.60
C ARG A 191 31.62 9.12 -7.47
N ARG A 192 30.89 10.22 -7.27
CA ARG A 192 31.50 11.56 -7.13
C ARG A 192 32.30 11.71 -5.84
N ALA A 193 31.79 11.21 -4.71
CA ALA A 193 32.49 11.29 -3.43
C ALA A 193 33.75 10.46 -3.40
N GLY A 194 33.76 9.29 -4.04
CA GLY A 194 34.94 8.43 -4.20
C GLY A 194 35.85 8.84 -5.36
N GLN A 195 35.56 9.94 -6.09
CA GLN A 195 36.27 10.38 -7.30
C GLN A 195 36.45 9.23 -8.32
N ALA A 196 35.44 8.34 -8.38
CA ALA A 196 35.46 7.15 -9.22
C ALA A 196 34.96 7.44 -10.64
N SER A 197 35.49 6.72 -11.63
CA SER A 197 35.07 6.77 -13.02
C SER A 197 33.75 6.05 -13.23
N ALA A 198 33.48 4.99 -12.44
CA ALA A 198 32.26 4.22 -12.50
C ALA A 198 31.82 3.74 -11.12
N ALA A 199 30.53 3.46 -10.98
CA ALA A 199 29.94 2.91 -9.77
C ALA A 199 28.79 1.95 -10.08
N ALA A 200 28.59 0.94 -9.22
CA ALA A 200 27.43 0.04 -9.32
C ALA A 200 27.00 -0.43 -7.92
N LEU A 201 25.70 -0.56 -7.73
CA LEU A 201 25.07 -0.96 -6.47
C LEU A 201 24.36 -2.29 -6.64
N TRP A 202 24.70 -3.24 -5.80
CA TRP A 202 23.97 -4.50 -5.63
C TRP A 202 23.24 -4.49 -4.31
N LEU A 203 21.97 -4.91 -4.33
CA LEU A 203 21.16 -5.13 -3.13
C LEU A 203 20.89 -6.61 -2.93
N VAL A 204 20.81 -7.04 -1.69
CA VAL A 204 20.47 -8.40 -1.29
C VAL A 204 18.96 -8.55 -1.29
N GLU A 205 18.43 -9.45 -2.10
CA GLU A 205 17.03 -9.86 -2.06
C GLU A 205 16.91 -11.16 -1.28
N ALA A 206 15.93 -11.21 -0.37
CA ALA A 206 15.56 -12.44 0.32
C ALA A 206 15.05 -13.45 -0.71
N ALA A 207 15.40 -14.73 -0.53
CA ALA A 207 14.83 -15.79 -1.34
C ALA A 207 13.30 -15.82 -1.20
N PRO A 208 12.55 -16.13 -2.29
CA PRO A 208 11.12 -16.37 -2.18
C PRO A 208 10.82 -17.44 -1.12
N HIS A 209 9.76 -17.25 -0.34
CA HIS A 209 9.39 -18.11 0.80
C HIS A 209 9.24 -19.62 0.48
N ASP A 210 9.10 -19.99 -0.79
CA ASP A 210 8.85 -21.38 -1.23
C ASP A 210 10.06 -22.09 -1.87
N ALA A 211 11.22 -21.43 -1.90
CA ALA A 211 12.47 -22.05 -2.35
C ALA A 211 13.45 -22.08 -1.19
N ASP A 212 14.11 -23.23 -0.98
CA ASP A 212 15.34 -23.35 -0.14
C ASP A 212 16.48 -22.49 -0.74
N GLY A 213 16.14 -21.28 -1.21
CA GLY A 213 17.00 -20.36 -1.93
C GLY A 213 17.79 -19.49 -0.97
N GLU A 214 19.10 -19.51 -1.12
CA GLU A 214 20.00 -18.59 -0.46
C GLU A 214 19.79 -17.14 -0.96
N PRO A 215 20.02 -16.10 -0.12
CA PRO A 215 19.86 -14.70 -0.51
C PRO A 215 20.73 -14.38 -1.73
N ARG A 216 20.16 -13.65 -2.69
CA ARG A 216 20.85 -13.28 -3.96
C ARG A 216 21.11 -11.78 -4.00
N ALA A 217 22.28 -11.41 -4.50
CA ALA A 217 22.55 -10.00 -4.81
C ALA A 217 22.07 -9.67 -6.22
N VAL A 218 21.29 -8.60 -6.32
CA VAL A 218 20.73 -8.11 -7.59
C VAL A 218 21.32 -6.73 -7.90
N LEU A 219 21.79 -6.57 -9.13
CA LEU A 219 22.26 -5.26 -9.63
C LEU A 219 21.05 -4.30 -9.67
N THR A 220 21.09 -3.28 -8.83
CA THR A 220 19.97 -2.33 -8.69
C THR A 220 20.21 -1.04 -9.49
N ALA A 221 21.44 -0.55 -9.51
CA ALA A 221 21.81 0.65 -10.26
C ALA A 221 23.29 0.62 -10.66
N ALA A 222 23.64 1.24 -11.80
CA ALA A 222 25.02 1.39 -12.25
C ALA A 222 25.19 2.68 -13.05
N GLU A 223 26.38 3.33 -12.95
CA GLU A 223 26.75 4.50 -13.71
C GLU A 223 28.21 4.37 -14.19
N GLY A 224 28.40 4.44 -15.51
CA GLY A 224 29.73 4.43 -16.12
C GLY A 224 30.44 3.07 -16.16
N MET A 225 29.86 2.00 -15.60
CA MET A 225 30.49 0.68 -15.53
C MET A 225 30.15 -0.18 -16.76
N PRO A 226 31.15 -0.70 -17.49
CA PRO A 226 30.92 -1.53 -18.67
C PRO A 226 30.17 -2.83 -18.34
N ALA A 227 29.34 -3.29 -19.27
CA ALA A 227 28.53 -4.50 -19.11
C ALA A 227 29.36 -5.76 -18.81
N ASP A 228 30.58 -5.83 -19.34
CA ASP A 228 31.48 -6.97 -19.10
C ASP A 228 31.99 -7.01 -17.65
N VAL A 229 32.22 -5.84 -17.05
CA VAL A 229 32.60 -5.70 -15.64
C VAL A 229 31.41 -6.05 -14.76
N LEU A 230 30.20 -5.54 -15.09
CA LEU A 230 28.97 -5.86 -14.35
C LEU A 230 28.67 -7.35 -14.37
N ARG A 231 28.81 -8.03 -15.50
CA ARG A 231 28.65 -9.48 -15.61
C ARG A 231 29.72 -10.27 -14.85
N ALA A 232 30.95 -9.77 -14.83
CA ALA A 232 32.04 -10.41 -14.11
C ALA A 232 31.97 -10.21 -12.59
N LEU A 233 31.27 -9.15 -12.13
CA LEU A 233 30.90 -8.90 -10.74
C LEU A 233 29.67 -9.69 -10.30
N ASP A 234 29.27 -10.76 -11.03
CA ASP A 234 28.14 -11.60 -10.66
C ASP A 234 28.34 -12.22 -9.26
N VAL A 235 27.66 -11.64 -8.28
CA VAL A 235 27.74 -11.95 -6.85
C VAL A 235 26.64 -12.93 -6.43
N THR A 236 26.09 -13.67 -7.38
CA THR A 236 24.94 -14.57 -7.14
C THR A 236 25.25 -15.77 -6.25
N SER A 237 26.53 -16.07 -5.97
CA SER A 237 26.88 -17.13 -5.04
C SER A 237 27.07 -16.60 -3.60
N PRO A 238 26.46 -17.25 -2.56
CA PRO A 238 26.47 -16.80 -1.18
C PRO A 238 27.87 -16.55 -0.59
N GLY A 239 28.83 -17.42 -0.91
CA GLY A 239 30.19 -17.27 -0.44
C GLY A 239 30.89 -16.02 -0.96
N ARG A 240 30.61 -15.63 -2.22
CA ARG A 240 31.13 -14.40 -2.83
C ARG A 240 30.47 -13.16 -2.30
N LEU A 241 29.17 -13.22 -2.03
CA LEU A 241 28.43 -12.13 -1.41
C LEU A 241 29.02 -11.79 -0.04
N GLN A 242 29.28 -12.78 0.79
CA GLN A 242 29.87 -12.62 2.12
C GLN A 242 31.31 -12.09 2.07
N GLU A 243 32.08 -12.47 1.04
CA GLU A 243 33.42 -11.94 0.79
C GLU A 243 33.40 -10.45 0.39
N VAL A 244 32.37 -10.04 -0.37
CA VAL A 244 32.13 -8.65 -0.80
C VAL A 244 31.56 -7.81 0.35
N LEU A 245 30.64 -8.35 1.14
CA LEU A 245 29.97 -7.67 2.26
C LEU A 245 30.80 -7.60 3.55
N GLY A 246 31.97 -8.23 3.60
CA GLY A 246 32.83 -8.25 4.81
C GLY A 246 33.08 -6.85 5.39
N ALA A 247 33.46 -6.79 6.64
CA ALA A 247 33.50 -5.60 7.49
C ALA A 247 34.29 -4.41 6.93
N GLY A 248 33.60 -3.32 6.55
CA GLY A 248 34.17 -2.02 6.27
C GLY A 248 34.50 -1.74 4.79
N VAL A 249 34.94 -0.50 4.53
CA VAL A 249 35.37 -0.06 3.20
C VAL A 249 36.67 -0.73 2.84
N ARG A 250 36.75 -1.34 1.66
CA ARG A 250 37.97 -2.01 1.18
C ARG A 250 38.34 -1.57 -0.21
N THR A 251 39.64 -1.33 -0.39
CA THR A 251 40.24 -1.14 -1.73
C THR A 251 40.84 -2.44 -2.20
N VAL A 252 40.43 -2.89 -3.38
CA VAL A 252 40.88 -4.13 -4.04
C VAL A 252 41.66 -3.74 -5.31
N PRO A 253 42.98 -3.83 -5.29
CA PRO A 253 43.81 -3.53 -6.47
C PRO A 253 43.51 -4.51 -7.60
N VAL A 254 43.41 -4.02 -8.85
CA VAL A 254 43.24 -4.83 -10.07
C VAL A 254 44.57 -5.51 -10.45
N GLY A 255 45.13 -6.29 -9.51
CA GLY A 255 46.41 -6.95 -9.57
C GLY A 255 46.32 -8.49 -9.64
N GLU A 256 47.45 -9.15 -9.26
CA GLU A 256 47.53 -10.62 -9.25
C GLU A 256 46.61 -11.28 -8.22
N ALA A 257 46.42 -10.66 -7.06
CA ALA A 257 45.53 -11.17 -6.03
C ALA A 257 44.08 -11.27 -6.54
N LEU A 258 43.56 -10.21 -7.20
CA LEU A 258 42.22 -10.25 -7.81
C LEU A 258 42.17 -11.23 -8.98
N ALA A 259 43.27 -11.36 -9.78
CA ALA A 259 43.35 -12.31 -10.88
C ALA A 259 43.29 -13.78 -10.40
N THR A 260 43.78 -14.06 -9.19
CA THR A 260 43.73 -15.38 -8.56
C THR A 260 42.32 -15.70 -8.03
N SER A 261 41.70 -14.75 -7.32
CA SER A 261 40.39 -14.97 -6.70
C SER A 261 39.23 -14.80 -7.69
N TRP A 262 39.31 -13.83 -8.59
CA TRP A 262 38.26 -13.46 -9.56
C TRP A 262 38.85 -13.16 -10.95
N PRO A 263 39.30 -14.19 -11.69
CA PRO A 263 40.03 -13.98 -12.95
C PRO A 263 39.20 -13.29 -14.03
N GLY A 264 37.89 -13.51 -14.07
CA GLY A 264 36.97 -12.84 -14.97
C GLY A 264 36.87 -11.35 -14.70
N LEU A 265 36.67 -10.97 -13.45
CA LEU A 265 36.60 -9.59 -13.00
C LEU A 265 37.93 -8.85 -13.21
N ALA A 266 39.04 -9.47 -12.84
CA ALA A 266 40.36 -8.89 -13.03
C ALA A 266 40.65 -8.57 -14.51
N ARG A 267 40.23 -9.44 -15.43
CA ARG A 267 40.37 -9.25 -16.87
C ARG A 267 39.49 -8.11 -17.39
N ALA A 268 38.20 -8.12 -17.00
CA ALA A 268 37.26 -7.08 -17.43
C ALA A 268 37.63 -5.71 -16.88
N ALA A 269 38.02 -5.62 -15.61
CA ALA A 269 38.44 -4.38 -14.97
C ALA A 269 39.72 -3.79 -15.59
N ARG A 270 40.71 -4.64 -15.90
CA ARG A 270 41.91 -4.18 -16.62
C ARG A 270 41.60 -3.69 -18.04
N ALA A 271 40.71 -4.39 -18.76
CA ALA A 271 40.27 -4.00 -20.09
C ALA A 271 39.53 -2.66 -20.08
N ALA A 272 38.82 -2.35 -18.98
CA ALA A 272 38.17 -1.07 -18.75
C ALA A 272 39.12 0.05 -18.27
N GLY A 273 40.42 -0.23 -18.01
CA GLY A 273 41.40 0.74 -17.55
C GLY A 273 41.38 1.01 -16.05
N TYR A 274 40.70 0.21 -15.26
CA TYR A 274 40.61 0.40 -13.80
C TYR A 274 41.90 -0.10 -13.10
N SER A 275 42.39 0.70 -12.13
CA SER A 275 43.51 0.33 -11.26
C SER A 275 43.04 -0.34 -9.96
N ASP A 276 41.94 0.15 -9.40
CA ASP A 276 41.42 -0.27 -8.11
C ASP A 276 39.89 -0.34 -8.12
N LEU A 277 39.37 -1.25 -7.34
CA LEU A 277 37.94 -1.34 -7.01
C LEU A 277 37.78 -1.04 -5.51
N VAL A 278 36.93 -0.08 -5.16
CA VAL A 278 36.56 0.20 -3.77
C VAL A 278 35.20 -0.42 -3.51
N VAL A 279 35.16 -1.33 -2.56
CA VAL A 279 33.93 -1.99 -2.12
C VAL A 279 33.46 -1.33 -0.82
N LEU A 280 32.24 -0.84 -0.86
CA LEU A 280 31.58 -0.12 0.22
C LEU A 280 30.32 -0.88 0.65
N PRO A 281 30.29 -1.43 1.87
CA PRO A 281 29.07 -2.06 2.38
C PRO A 281 27.97 -1.02 2.58
N VAL A 282 26.75 -1.38 2.19
CA VAL A 282 25.54 -0.60 2.39
C VAL A 282 24.76 -1.27 3.51
N THR A 283 24.69 -0.61 4.66
CA THR A 283 24.14 -1.20 5.89
C THR A 283 23.06 -0.30 6.50
N ALA A 284 22.01 -0.93 7.02
CA ALA A 284 21.03 -0.28 7.88
C ALA A 284 21.07 -0.99 9.24
N ASP A 285 21.32 -0.24 10.31
CA ASP A 285 21.63 -0.76 11.64
C ASP A 285 22.77 -1.81 11.58
N ASP A 286 22.51 -3.05 11.93
CA ASP A 286 23.48 -4.16 11.85
C ASP A 286 23.31 -5.04 10.60
N ASP A 287 22.32 -4.76 9.75
CA ASP A 287 22.01 -5.57 8.58
C ASP A 287 22.74 -5.08 7.32
N HIS A 288 23.35 -6.01 6.61
CA HIS A 288 23.98 -5.78 5.31
C HIS A 288 22.93 -5.85 4.20
N LEU A 289 22.51 -4.68 3.68
CA LEU A 289 21.54 -4.59 2.60
C LEU A 289 22.15 -4.78 1.21
N GLY A 290 23.47 -4.58 1.08
CA GLY A 290 24.14 -4.68 -0.20
C GLY A 290 25.54 -4.10 -0.22
N ALA A 291 26.08 -3.87 -1.42
CA ALA A 291 27.38 -3.26 -1.61
C ALA A 291 27.38 -2.26 -2.79
N LEU A 292 28.03 -1.12 -2.58
CA LEU A 292 28.39 -0.19 -3.64
C LEU A 292 29.85 -0.46 -4.06
N VAL A 293 30.08 -0.69 -5.34
CA VAL A 293 31.41 -0.87 -5.91
C VAL A 293 31.75 0.36 -6.74
N LEU A 294 32.89 1.00 -6.42
CA LEU A 294 33.42 2.13 -7.15
C LEU A 294 34.66 1.67 -7.92
N ALA A 295 34.79 2.08 -9.16
CA ALA A 295 35.95 1.77 -9.99
C ALA A 295 36.82 3.03 -10.20
N LEU A 296 38.09 2.92 -9.90
CA LEU A 296 39.07 3.99 -10.02
C LEU A 296 39.99 3.74 -11.25
N ASP A 297 40.17 4.77 -12.06
CA ASP A 297 41.07 4.69 -13.22
C ASP A 297 42.53 4.63 -12.79
N GLY A 298 43.35 3.85 -13.49
CA GLY A 298 44.81 4.00 -13.39
C GLY A 298 45.22 5.36 -13.96
N ALA A 299 46.19 6.03 -13.30
CA ALA A 299 46.72 7.29 -13.80
C ALA A 299 47.15 7.10 -15.24
N GLY A 300 46.36 7.66 -16.18
CA GLY A 300 46.73 7.66 -17.60
C GLY A 300 48.05 8.38 -17.80
N ASP A 301 48.85 8.00 -18.82
CA ASP A 301 50.11 8.63 -19.26
C ASP A 301 49.95 10.10 -19.68
N GLY A 302 49.35 10.92 -18.86
CA GLY A 302 49.17 12.37 -19.00
C GLY A 302 50.07 13.11 -18.03
N GLU A 303 51.27 13.39 -18.50
CA GLU A 303 52.23 14.45 -18.11
C GLU A 303 51.80 15.36 -16.93
N LEU A 304 51.93 14.87 -15.70
CA LEU A 304 52.19 15.72 -14.53
C LEU A 304 53.29 15.03 -13.72
N ILE A 305 54.49 15.64 -13.78
CA ILE A 305 55.67 15.26 -13.02
C ILE A 305 55.30 15.20 -11.54
N SER A 306 54.89 14.04 -11.06
CA SER A 306 54.89 13.71 -9.65
C SER A 306 56.16 12.94 -9.34
N LEU A 307 57.04 13.57 -8.58
CA LEU A 307 58.22 12.94 -7.94
C LEU A 307 57.73 12.03 -6.79
N ALA A 308 56.88 11.06 -7.09
CA ALA A 308 56.49 10.01 -6.17
C ALA A 308 56.95 8.67 -6.74
N GLU A 309 57.56 7.86 -5.91
CA GLU A 309 58.16 6.56 -6.25
C GLU A 309 57.14 5.65 -6.98
N PRO A 310 57.60 4.82 -7.96
CA PRO A 310 56.73 3.88 -8.66
C PRO A 310 56.30 2.78 -7.68
N GLY A 311 54.98 2.77 -7.30
CA GLY A 311 54.41 1.74 -6.44
C GLY A 311 53.32 2.21 -5.46
N LEU A 312 52.98 3.49 -5.39
CA LEU A 312 51.87 3.93 -4.55
C LEU A 312 50.52 3.68 -5.26
N HIS A 313 49.89 2.56 -4.94
CA HIS A 313 48.48 2.40 -5.09
C HIS A 313 47.74 3.56 -4.41
N HIS A 314 46.65 4.09 -4.99
CA HIS A 314 45.79 5.09 -4.36
C HIS A 314 45.18 4.50 -3.10
N ALA A 315 45.91 4.44 -1.99
CA ALA A 315 45.33 4.14 -0.71
C ALA A 315 44.40 5.28 -0.33
N LEU A 316 43.09 4.99 -0.20
CA LEU A 316 42.12 5.92 0.35
C LEU A 316 42.69 6.47 1.66
N SER A 317 42.65 7.78 1.85
CA SER A 317 42.97 8.35 3.15
C SER A 317 41.97 7.85 4.19
N GLU A 318 42.37 7.74 5.44
CA GLU A 318 41.49 7.36 6.54
C GLU A 318 40.20 8.22 6.57
N ALA A 319 40.34 9.52 6.30
CA ALA A 319 39.22 10.46 6.23
C ALA A 319 38.29 10.23 5.05
N ASP A 320 38.76 9.72 3.91
CA ASP A 320 37.92 9.39 2.76
C ASP A 320 37.22 8.03 2.97
N ALA A 321 37.93 7.08 3.61
CA ALA A 321 37.29 5.81 4.01
C ALA A 321 36.16 6.03 5.02
N ASP A 322 36.32 6.92 6.00
CA ASP A 322 35.30 7.32 6.96
C ASP A 322 34.12 8.02 6.29
N LEU A 323 34.38 8.90 5.32
CA LEU A 323 33.34 9.55 4.52
C LEU A 323 32.52 8.51 3.77
N LEU A 324 33.19 7.61 3.04
CA LEU A 324 32.52 6.54 2.27
C LEU A 324 31.73 5.60 3.18
N ALA A 325 32.28 5.20 4.32
CA ALA A 325 31.57 4.37 5.30
C ALA A 325 30.30 5.07 5.82
N THR A 326 30.38 6.38 6.04
CA THR A 326 29.20 7.17 6.45
C THR A 326 28.15 7.25 5.34
N LEU A 327 28.58 7.42 4.08
CA LEU A 327 27.70 7.37 2.91
C LEU A 327 27.02 6.01 2.79
N GLY A 328 27.75 4.89 3.01
CA GLY A 328 27.20 3.55 2.99
C GLY A 328 26.09 3.32 4.02
N ARG A 329 26.29 3.79 5.24
CA ARG A 329 25.25 3.72 6.30
C ARG A 329 24.03 4.58 5.96
N GLN A 330 24.23 5.82 5.52
CA GLN A 330 23.12 6.70 5.11
C GLN A 330 22.35 6.12 3.90
N ALA A 331 23.08 5.56 2.95
CA ALA A 331 22.50 4.87 1.81
C ALA A 331 21.61 3.69 2.27
N GLY A 332 22.13 2.85 3.18
CA GLY A 332 21.37 1.72 3.71
C GLY A 332 20.10 2.15 4.41
N GLN A 333 20.16 3.13 5.30
CA GLN A 333 18.98 3.66 5.97
C GLN A 333 17.93 4.24 5.00
N ALA A 334 18.39 4.91 3.94
CA ALA A 334 17.48 5.47 2.93
C ALA A 334 16.83 4.37 2.06
N LEU A 335 17.61 3.38 1.66
CA LEU A 335 17.12 2.23 0.87
C LEU A 335 16.12 1.39 1.67
N GLU A 336 16.40 1.12 2.94
CA GLU A 336 15.47 0.39 3.82
C GLU A 336 14.18 1.18 4.03
N ARG A 337 14.27 2.50 4.28
CA ARG A 337 13.08 3.36 4.37
C ARG A 337 12.27 3.34 3.07
N ALA A 338 12.92 3.43 1.90
CA ALA A 338 12.25 3.38 0.60
C ALA A 338 11.57 2.02 0.37
N ARG A 339 12.24 0.92 0.74
CA ARG A 339 11.69 -0.44 0.68
C ARG A 339 10.45 -0.59 1.56
N LEU A 340 10.52 -0.14 2.82
CA LEU A 340 9.38 -0.16 3.73
C LEU A 340 8.23 0.71 3.23
N HIS A 341 8.54 1.85 2.61
CA HIS A 341 7.53 2.72 2.02
C HIS A 341 6.83 2.04 0.83
N GLU A 342 7.58 1.44 -0.10
CA GLU A 342 7.02 0.68 -1.22
C GLU A 342 6.19 -0.53 -0.74
N GLU A 343 6.65 -1.23 0.29
CA GLU A 343 5.94 -2.35 0.90
C GLU A 343 4.61 -1.90 1.52
N THR A 344 4.66 -0.81 2.30
CA THR A 344 3.46 -0.19 2.90
C THR A 344 2.48 0.29 1.84
N ALA A 345 2.97 0.92 0.77
CA ALA A 345 2.13 1.38 -0.34
C ALA A 345 1.48 0.19 -1.07
N ARG A 346 2.22 -0.88 -1.36
CA ARG A 346 1.68 -2.12 -1.95
C ARG A 346 0.63 -2.76 -1.06
N GLN A 347 0.91 -2.85 0.26
CA GLN A 347 -0.05 -3.38 1.24
C GLN A 347 -1.32 -2.53 1.29
N GLY A 348 -1.17 -1.20 1.26
CA GLY A 348 -2.31 -0.27 1.20
C GLY A 348 -3.17 -0.47 -0.06
N GLN A 349 -2.55 -0.61 -1.21
CA GLN A 349 -3.25 -0.88 -2.48
C GLN A 349 -3.99 -2.22 -2.45
N ARG A 350 -3.37 -3.28 -1.89
CA ARG A 350 -4.02 -4.59 -1.72
C ARG A 350 -5.23 -4.50 -0.79
N SER A 351 -5.06 -3.82 0.35
CA SER A 351 -6.16 -3.64 1.31
C SER A 351 -7.32 -2.84 0.72
N ALA A 352 -7.05 -1.78 -0.04
CA ALA A 352 -8.06 -1.00 -0.75
C ALA A 352 -8.79 -1.85 -1.79
N PHE A 353 -8.07 -2.66 -2.56
CA PHE A 353 -8.65 -3.56 -3.54
C PHE A 353 -9.59 -4.60 -2.90
N LEU A 354 -9.18 -5.23 -1.78
CA LEU A 354 -10.01 -6.18 -1.04
C LEU A 354 -11.25 -5.52 -0.42
N LEU A 355 -11.12 -4.28 0.04
CA LEU A 355 -12.25 -3.52 0.56
C LEU A 355 -13.27 -3.19 -0.53
N ASP A 356 -12.80 -2.80 -1.71
CA ASP A 356 -13.66 -2.55 -2.87
C ASP A 356 -14.40 -3.83 -3.28
N ALA A 357 -13.69 -4.99 -3.31
CA ALA A 357 -14.30 -6.29 -3.55
C ALA A 357 -15.36 -6.63 -2.51
N ALA A 358 -15.06 -6.44 -1.23
CA ALA A 358 -16.00 -6.71 -0.15
C ALA A 358 -17.25 -5.84 -0.22
N ARG A 359 -17.13 -4.57 -0.56
CA ARG A 359 -18.27 -3.65 -0.76
C ARG A 359 -19.15 -4.09 -1.91
N LEU A 360 -18.55 -4.45 -3.04
CA LEU A 360 -19.27 -4.96 -4.21
C LEU A 360 -20.04 -6.23 -3.85
N LEU A 361 -19.39 -7.17 -3.18
CA LEU A 361 -20.01 -8.43 -2.75
C LEU A 361 -21.09 -8.26 -1.69
N ALA A 362 -20.98 -7.25 -0.82
CA ALA A 362 -21.98 -6.97 0.22
C ALA A 362 -23.28 -6.34 -0.33
N GLY A 363 -23.20 -5.61 -1.44
CA GLY A 363 -24.36 -5.00 -2.11
C GLY A 363 -25.10 -5.92 -3.10
N ALA A 364 -24.68 -7.17 -3.20
CA ALA A 364 -25.14 -8.13 -4.20
C ALA A 364 -26.60 -8.51 -4.02
N THR A 365 -27.40 -8.36 -5.09
CA THR A 365 -28.78 -8.84 -5.21
C THR A 365 -28.90 -10.13 -6.01
N GLY A 366 -27.85 -10.49 -6.79
CA GLY A 366 -27.78 -11.72 -7.59
C GLY A 366 -26.35 -12.24 -7.72
N VAL A 367 -26.18 -13.57 -7.67
CA VAL A 367 -24.83 -14.19 -7.70
C VAL A 367 -24.13 -13.90 -9.03
N THR A 368 -24.79 -14.14 -10.17
CA THR A 368 -24.19 -14.02 -11.51
C THR A 368 -23.72 -12.61 -11.82
N GLU A 369 -24.56 -11.60 -11.64
CA GLU A 369 -24.21 -10.20 -11.88
C GLU A 369 -23.04 -9.74 -11.00
N THR A 370 -23.04 -10.18 -9.74
CA THR A 370 -22.00 -9.80 -8.79
C THR A 370 -20.65 -10.40 -9.14
N VAL A 371 -20.59 -11.67 -9.54
CA VAL A 371 -19.33 -12.29 -9.95
C VAL A 371 -18.81 -11.75 -11.28
N GLU A 372 -19.69 -11.31 -12.19
CA GLU A 372 -19.31 -10.59 -13.40
C GLU A 372 -18.68 -9.21 -13.09
N GLN A 373 -19.27 -8.44 -12.17
CA GLN A 373 -18.73 -7.17 -11.70
C GLN A 373 -17.39 -7.38 -10.97
N LEU A 374 -17.26 -8.42 -10.16
CA LEU A 374 -16.01 -8.78 -9.51
C LEU A 374 -14.92 -9.10 -10.54
N ALA A 375 -15.22 -9.92 -11.55
CA ALA A 375 -14.27 -10.22 -12.61
C ALA A 375 -13.84 -8.95 -13.37
N ALA A 376 -14.76 -8.00 -13.61
CA ALA A 376 -14.45 -6.70 -14.19
C ALA A 376 -13.51 -5.84 -13.31
N MET A 377 -13.55 -6.02 -12.01
CA MET A 377 -12.65 -5.35 -11.07
C MET A 377 -11.29 -6.05 -10.97
N VAL A 378 -11.28 -7.39 -10.98
CA VAL A 378 -10.05 -8.21 -10.93
C VAL A 378 -9.23 -8.01 -12.19
N VAL A 379 -9.90 -7.94 -13.34
CA VAL A 379 -9.29 -7.68 -14.65
C VAL A 379 -9.43 -6.19 -15.00
N PRO A 380 -8.39 -5.44 -15.25
CA PRO A 380 -6.98 -5.83 -15.44
C PRO A 380 -6.08 -5.67 -14.20
N ARG A 381 -6.62 -5.38 -13.01
CA ARG A 381 -5.83 -5.01 -11.84
C ARG A 381 -4.91 -6.14 -11.35
N LEU A 382 -5.48 -7.34 -11.16
CA LEU A 382 -4.75 -8.51 -10.66
C LEU A 382 -4.35 -9.49 -11.76
N ALA A 383 -5.21 -9.68 -12.78
CA ALA A 383 -5.01 -10.66 -13.86
C ALA A 383 -5.38 -10.06 -15.22
N ASP A 384 -4.93 -10.66 -16.30
CA ASP A 384 -5.36 -10.29 -17.65
C ASP A 384 -6.62 -11.08 -18.05
N MET A 385 -6.83 -12.26 -17.47
CA MET A 385 -8.03 -13.06 -17.65
C MET A 385 -8.52 -13.62 -16.31
N CYS A 386 -9.84 -13.65 -16.14
CA CYS A 386 -10.51 -14.28 -15.02
C CYS A 386 -11.60 -15.22 -15.53
N VAL A 387 -11.55 -16.47 -15.07
CA VAL A 387 -12.58 -17.50 -15.32
C VAL A 387 -13.12 -17.98 -13.98
N LEU A 388 -14.43 -18.11 -13.87
CA LEU A 388 -15.10 -18.60 -12.68
C LEU A 388 -16.06 -19.72 -13.07
N ASP A 389 -15.73 -20.93 -12.63
CA ASP A 389 -16.50 -22.15 -12.84
C ASP A 389 -17.18 -22.56 -11.52
N LEU A 390 -18.49 -22.73 -11.51
CA LEU A 390 -19.28 -23.11 -10.35
C LEU A 390 -19.73 -24.56 -10.40
N VAL A 391 -19.81 -25.21 -9.23
CA VAL A 391 -20.37 -26.55 -9.08
C VAL A 391 -21.89 -26.46 -9.10
N VAL A 392 -22.52 -27.13 -10.05
CA VAL A 392 -23.98 -27.29 -10.18
C VAL A 392 -24.38 -28.75 -10.05
N GLU A 393 -25.69 -29.06 -9.95
CA GLU A 393 -26.19 -30.45 -9.73
C GLU A 393 -25.68 -31.45 -10.76
N HIS A 394 -25.44 -31.03 -11.99
CA HIS A 394 -25.12 -31.93 -13.11
C HIS A 394 -23.69 -31.72 -13.67
N GLY A 395 -22.80 -31.04 -12.93
CA GLY A 395 -21.42 -30.81 -13.36
C GLY A 395 -20.86 -29.46 -12.94
N MET A 396 -20.29 -28.74 -13.91
CA MET A 396 -19.73 -27.41 -13.74
C MET A 396 -20.37 -26.45 -14.72
N GLU A 397 -20.62 -25.23 -14.27
CA GLU A 397 -21.09 -24.13 -15.12
C GLU A 397 -20.06 -22.99 -15.12
N ARG A 398 -19.66 -22.53 -16.30
CA ARG A 398 -18.80 -21.37 -16.48
C ARG A 398 -19.63 -20.10 -16.41
N VAL A 399 -19.66 -19.47 -15.24
CA VAL A 399 -20.47 -18.27 -15.00
C VAL A 399 -19.78 -17.04 -15.56
N VAL A 400 -18.46 -16.94 -15.40
CA VAL A 400 -17.65 -15.82 -15.86
C VAL A 400 -16.47 -16.31 -16.67
N ALA A 401 -16.22 -15.62 -17.79
CA ALA A 401 -14.98 -15.69 -18.54
C ALA A 401 -14.71 -14.29 -19.13
N ARG A 402 -13.68 -13.61 -18.64
CA ARG A 402 -13.39 -12.21 -18.99
C ARG A 402 -11.91 -12.01 -19.23
N HIS A 403 -11.59 -11.28 -20.31
CA HIS A 403 -10.24 -10.79 -20.61
C HIS A 403 -10.16 -9.26 -20.55
N GLY A 404 -9.00 -8.70 -20.18
CA GLY A 404 -8.77 -7.27 -20.12
C GLY A 404 -8.57 -6.63 -21.49
N ASP A 405 -8.08 -7.40 -22.45
CA ASP A 405 -7.90 -6.99 -23.84
C ASP A 405 -9.16 -7.30 -24.66
N PRO A 406 -9.87 -6.27 -25.18
CA PRO A 406 -11.06 -6.49 -26.00
C PRO A 406 -10.82 -7.31 -27.26
N GLU A 407 -9.60 -7.30 -27.84
CA GLU A 407 -9.26 -8.08 -29.03
C GLU A 407 -9.19 -9.58 -28.72
N ARG A 408 -8.91 -9.96 -27.47
CA ARG A 408 -8.83 -11.34 -27.00
C ARG A 408 -10.13 -11.85 -26.37
N GLN A 409 -11.07 -10.96 -26.05
CA GLN A 409 -12.37 -11.36 -25.47
C GLN A 409 -13.12 -12.38 -26.34
N PRO A 410 -13.15 -12.32 -27.68
CA PRO A 410 -13.81 -13.35 -28.50
C PRO A 410 -13.28 -14.76 -28.26
N LEU A 411 -11.96 -14.94 -28.05
CA LEU A 411 -11.38 -16.24 -27.72
C LEU A 411 -11.86 -16.76 -26.37
N VAL A 412 -12.03 -15.85 -25.41
CA VAL A 412 -12.53 -16.17 -24.08
C VAL A 412 -14.04 -16.49 -24.12
N ASP A 413 -14.80 -15.83 -24.99
CA ASP A 413 -16.22 -16.11 -25.19
C ASP A 413 -16.43 -17.51 -25.81
N GLU A 414 -15.55 -17.95 -26.69
CA GLU A 414 -15.51 -19.33 -27.16
C GLU A 414 -15.26 -20.30 -26.00
N LEU A 415 -14.32 -20.02 -25.12
CA LEU A 415 -14.05 -20.81 -23.92
C LEU A 415 -15.25 -20.87 -22.96
N ARG A 416 -16.10 -19.82 -22.92
CA ARG A 416 -17.32 -19.80 -22.12
C ARG A 416 -18.36 -20.81 -22.63
N ALA A 417 -18.42 -21.02 -23.92
CA ALA A 417 -19.34 -22.00 -24.52
C ALA A 417 -18.94 -23.47 -24.19
N TRP A 418 -17.70 -23.69 -23.81
CA TRP A 418 -17.18 -25.02 -23.43
C TRP A 418 -17.18 -25.18 -21.91
N ALA A 419 -18.36 -25.19 -21.26
CA ALA A 419 -18.47 -25.55 -19.86
C ALA A 419 -18.38 -27.08 -19.74
N PRO A 420 -17.19 -27.66 -19.44
CA PRO A 420 -17.03 -29.09 -19.44
C PRO A 420 -17.65 -29.71 -18.20
N PRO A 421 -18.12 -30.98 -18.30
CA PRO A 421 -18.39 -31.78 -17.10
C PRO A 421 -17.16 -31.78 -16.16
N PHE A 422 -17.37 -31.95 -14.87
CA PHE A 422 -16.32 -31.90 -13.83
C PHE A 422 -15.07 -32.75 -14.18
N ARG A 423 -15.27 -33.87 -14.91
CA ARG A 423 -14.16 -34.76 -15.35
C ARG A 423 -13.25 -34.17 -16.42
N GLU A 424 -13.73 -33.16 -17.14
CA GLU A 424 -13.04 -32.54 -18.29
C GLU A 424 -12.50 -31.15 -18.00
N LEU A 425 -12.65 -30.65 -16.74
CA LEU A 425 -12.03 -29.38 -16.33
C LEU A 425 -10.53 -29.36 -16.67
N PRO A 426 -9.99 -28.22 -17.10
CA PRO A 426 -8.55 -28.02 -17.25
C PRO A 426 -7.79 -28.49 -16.03
N ALA A 427 -6.63 -29.11 -16.21
CA ALA A 427 -5.90 -29.77 -15.14
C ALA A 427 -5.63 -28.87 -13.92
N PRO A 428 -5.30 -27.56 -14.07
CA PRO A 428 -5.12 -26.66 -12.92
C PRO A 428 -6.38 -26.51 -12.08
N ALA A 429 -7.51 -26.19 -12.71
CA ALA A 429 -8.79 -25.99 -12.07
C ALA A 429 -9.29 -27.27 -11.37
N ARG A 430 -9.23 -28.41 -12.07
CA ARG A 430 -9.58 -29.72 -11.51
C ARG A 430 -8.68 -30.10 -10.32
N ALA A 431 -7.38 -29.88 -10.43
CA ALA A 431 -6.44 -30.17 -9.36
C ALA A 431 -6.68 -29.30 -8.13
N ALA A 432 -7.00 -28.00 -8.31
CA ALA A 432 -7.34 -27.10 -7.24
C ALA A 432 -8.63 -27.54 -6.53
N LEU A 433 -9.67 -27.84 -7.30
CA LEU A 433 -10.98 -28.24 -6.77
C LEU A 433 -10.91 -29.59 -6.04
N THR A 434 -10.21 -30.59 -6.61
CA THR A 434 -10.07 -31.91 -6.00
C THR A 434 -9.23 -31.89 -4.73
N ALA A 435 -8.15 -31.09 -4.74
CA ALA A 435 -7.24 -30.99 -3.59
C ALA A 435 -7.74 -30.01 -2.50
N GLY A 436 -8.75 -29.18 -2.79
CA GLY A 436 -9.24 -28.13 -1.91
C GLY A 436 -8.17 -27.06 -1.57
N ARG A 437 -7.18 -26.87 -2.45
CA ARG A 437 -6.06 -25.94 -2.26
C ARG A 437 -5.66 -25.29 -3.57
N THR A 438 -5.13 -24.09 -3.49
CA THR A 438 -4.65 -23.31 -4.63
C THR A 438 -3.59 -24.06 -5.43
N ARG A 439 -3.64 -23.91 -6.74
CA ARG A 439 -2.64 -24.35 -7.69
C ARG A 439 -2.09 -23.15 -8.43
N TRP A 440 -0.78 -22.98 -8.36
CA TRP A 440 -0.05 -21.91 -9.00
C TRP A 440 0.98 -22.48 -9.98
N PHE A 441 0.94 -21.94 -11.20
CA PHE A 441 1.86 -22.26 -12.27
C PHE A 441 2.56 -20.96 -12.67
N PRO A 442 3.76 -20.68 -12.15
CA PRO A 442 4.48 -19.43 -12.42
C PRO A 442 4.93 -19.31 -13.87
N VAL A 443 5.09 -20.42 -14.54
CA VAL A 443 5.45 -20.49 -15.97
C VAL A 443 4.54 -21.49 -16.66
N VAL A 444 3.88 -21.04 -17.73
CA VAL A 444 3.05 -21.88 -18.61
C VAL A 444 3.77 -22.02 -19.95
N ALA A 445 4.20 -23.24 -20.26
CA ALA A 445 4.81 -23.58 -21.53
C ALA A 445 3.77 -24.09 -22.54
N ASP A 446 3.96 -23.81 -23.81
CA ASP A 446 3.02 -24.24 -24.86
C ASP A 446 2.91 -25.77 -24.96
N GLU A 447 4.01 -26.51 -24.68
CA GLU A 447 4.04 -27.96 -24.60
C GLU A 447 3.13 -28.50 -23.50
N TRP A 448 3.16 -27.84 -22.33
CA TRP A 448 2.30 -28.20 -21.21
C TRP A 448 0.81 -27.93 -21.51
N LEU A 449 0.48 -26.83 -22.22
CA LEU A 449 -0.89 -26.57 -22.68
C LEU A 449 -1.40 -27.70 -23.60
N ALA A 450 -0.57 -28.19 -24.52
CA ALA A 450 -0.93 -29.28 -25.41
C ALA A 450 -1.15 -30.63 -24.70
N GLU A 451 -0.54 -30.85 -23.54
CA GLU A 451 -0.78 -32.04 -22.71
C GLU A 451 -2.11 -31.95 -21.92
N VAL A 452 -2.48 -30.74 -21.55
CA VAL A 452 -3.60 -30.45 -20.62
C VAL A 452 -4.91 -30.25 -21.36
N VAL A 453 -4.90 -29.56 -22.51
CA VAL A 453 -6.07 -29.26 -23.34
C VAL A 453 -6.12 -30.26 -24.48
N ARG A 454 -7.17 -31.09 -24.49
CA ARG A 454 -7.29 -32.20 -25.45
C ARG A 454 -8.04 -31.85 -26.74
N ASP A 455 -8.93 -30.91 -26.67
CA ASP A 455 -9.69 -30.45 -27.83
C ASP A 455 -8.80 -29.50 -28.68
N PRO A 456 -8.61 -29.79 -30.00
CA PRO A 456 -7.73 -28.96 -30.84
C PRO A 456 -8.24 -27.50 -31.00
N ALA A 457 -9.55 -27.26 -30.97
CA ALA A 457 -10.10 -25.93 -31.14
C ALA A 457 -9.96 -25.14 -29.83
N GLU A 458 -10.19 -25.79 -28.69
CA GLU A 458 -9.92 -25.23 -27.37
C GLU A 458 -8.42 -24.90 -27.18
N LEU A 459 -7.54 -25.80 -27.61
CA LEU A 459 -6.08 -25.59 -27.58
C LEU A 459 -5.69 -24.36 -28.40
N ALA A 460 -6.24 -24.21 -29.59
CA ALA A 460 -5.94 -23.06 -30.45
C ALA A 460 -6.40 -21.74 -29.80
N ALA A 461 -7.60 -21.71 -29.18
CA ALA A 461 -8.10 -20.55 -28.46
C ALA A 461 -7.22 -20.20 -27.25
N VAL A 462 -6.84 -21.21 -26.45
CA VAL A 462 -5.97 -21.00 -25.26
C VAL A 462 -4.56 -20.54 -25.67
N GLN A 463 -3.99 -21.07 -26.73
CA GLN A 463 -2.70 -20.63 -27.28
C GLN A 463 -2.77 -19.17 -27.78
N GLY A 464 -3.88 -18.80 -28.41
CA GLY A 464 -4.14 -17.41 -28.84
C GLY A 464 -4.20 -16.39 -27.69
N LEU A 465 -4.43 -16.84 -26.47
CA LEU A 465 -4.41 -16.00 -25.26
C LEU A 465 -2.98 -15.74 -24.73
N GLU A 466 -1.97 -16.46 -25.24
CA GLU A 466 -0.56 -16.29 -24.86
C GLU A 466 -0.31 -16.34 -23.33
N LEU A 467 -0.90 -17.32 -22.66
CA LEU A 467 -0.82 -17.44 -21.19
C LEU A 467 0.64 -17.65 -20.75
N ALA A 468 1.08 -16.87 -19.75
CA ALA A 468 2.41 -16.94 -19.18
C ALA A 468 2.42 -17.54 -17.77
N SER A 469 1.39 -17.23 -16.96
CA SER A 469 1.25 -17.71 -15.58
C SER A 469 -0.22 -17.91 -15.23
N VAL A 470 -0.52 -18.91 -14.39
CA VAL A 470 -1.90 -19.27 -14.00
C VAL A 470 -1.99 -19.54 -12.50
N ILE A 471 -3.04 -19.02 -11.87
CA ILE A 471 -3.45 -19.33 -10.50
C ILE A 471 -4.87 -19.89 -10.55
N SER A 472 -5.12 -21.07 -9.98
CA SER A 472 -6.45 -21.65 -9.80
C SER A 472 -6.73 -21.79 -8.32
N VAL A 473 -7.73 -21.05 -7.81
CA VAL A 473 -8.11 -21.01 -6.41
C VAL A 473 -9.49 -21.67 -6.24
N PRO A 474 -9.63 -22.70 -5.39
CA PRO A 474 -10.93 -23.30 -5.13
C PRO A 474 -11.80 -22.37 -4.29
N LEU A 475 -13.07 -22.26 -4.64
CA LEU A 475 -14.07 -21.56 -3.87
C LEU A 475 -14.67 -22.55 -2.88
N VAL A 476 -14.36 -22.40 -1.60
CA VAL A 476 -14.77 -23.33 -0.55
C VAL A 476 -15.46 -22.56 0.57
N ALA A 477 -16.67 -23.01 0.95
CA ALA A 477 -17.35 -22.52 2.14
C ALA A 477 -17.91 -23.70 2.93
N GLU A 478 -17.83 -23.66 4.26
CA GLU A 478 -18.35 -24.69 5.17
C GLU A 478 -17.84 -26.12 4.83
N GLY A 479 -16.61 -26.24 4.31
CA GLY A 479 -16.03 -27.50 3.90
C GLY A 479 -16.52 -28.06 2.55
N ARG A 480 -17.39 -27.34 1.84
CA ARG A 480 -17.93 -27.71 0.54
C ARG A 480 -17.31 -26.87 -0.56
N ALA A 481 -16.88 -27.51 -1.63
CA ALA A 481 -16.43 -26.82 -2.83
C ALA A 481 -17.63 -26.25 -3.60
N LEU A 482 -17.62 -24.94 -3.81
CA LEU A 482 -18.64 -24.19 -4.56
C LEU A 482 -18.24 -23.96 -6.01
N GLY A 483 -16.93 -23.97 -6.30
CA GLY A 483 -16.40 -23.70 -7.62
C GLY A 483 -14.89 -23.51 -7.62
N VAL A 484 -14.38 -22.94 -8.70
CA VAL A 484 -12.97 -22.57 -8.85
C VAL A 484 -12.86 -21.25 -9.61
N MET A 485 -12.01 -20.36 -9.10
CA MET A 485 -11.60 -19.14 -9.75
C MET A 485 -10.23 -19.33 -10.37
N THR A 486 -10.11 -19.13 -11.67
CA THR A 486 -8.84 -19.20 -12.39
C THR A 486 -8.46 -17.82 -12.91
N LEU A 487 -7.27 -17.37 -12.54
CA LEU A 487 -6.66 -16.12 -12.95
C LEU A 487 -5.47 -16.43 -13.84
N SER A 488 -5.33 -15.68 -14.93
CA SER A 488 -4.21 -15.88 -15.87
C SER A 488 -3.56 -14.55 -16.20
N ALA A 489 -2.23 -14.57 -16.27
CA ALA A 489 -1.41 -13.50 -16.80
C ALA A 489 -0.93 -13.88 -18.21
N ASP A 490 -0.99 -12.95 -19.15
CA ASP A 490 -0.43 -13.13 -20.48
C ASP A 490 1.08 -12.78 -20.51
N ARG A 491 1.75 -13.00 -21.65
CA ARG A 491 3.20 -12.74 -21.80
C ARG A 491 3.60 -11.27 -21.71
N ARG A 492 2.63 -10.32 -21.69
CA ARG A 492 2.89 -8.88 -21.55
C ARG A 492 2.95 -8.45 -20.09
N ARG A 493 2.36 -9.23 -19.20
CA ARG A 493 2.38 -9.03 -17.75
C ARG A 493 3.51 -9.85 -17.12
N ALA A 494 4.10 -9.32 -16.05
CA ALA A 494 4.98 -10.13 -15.20
C ALA A 494 4.22 -11.36 -14.65
N PRO A 495 4.87 -12.55 -14.58
CA PRO A 495 4.27 -13.72 -13.96
C PRO A 495 3.81 -13.43 -12.53
N PHE A 496 2.76 -14.14 -12.10
CA PHE A 496 2.25 -14.03 -10.73
C PHE A 496 3.32 -14.36 -9.69
N THR A 497 3.28 -13.65 -8.59
CA THR A 497 4.11 -13.84 -7.40
C THR A 497 3.34 -14.58 -6.30
N SER A 498 4.03 -15.05 -5.26
CA SER A 498 3.37 -15.61 -4.06
C SER A 498 2.38 -14.63 -3.42
N ALA A 499 2.67 -13.35 -3.49
CA ALA A 499 1.81 -12.29 -2.99
C ALA A 499 0.52 -12.12 -3.81
N ASP A 500 0.54 -12.41 -5.11
CA ASP A 500 -0.66 -12.42 -5.97
C ASP A 500 -1.51 -13.67 -5.67
N VAL A 501 -0.86 -14.79 -5.34
CA VAL A 501 -1.55 -16.00 -4.88
C VAL A 501 -2.32 -15.73 -3.58
N GLU A 502 -1.67 -15.13 -2.58
CA GLU A 502 -2.32 -14.76 -1.32
C GLU A 502 -3.52 -13.82 -1.53
N LEU A 503 -3.38 -12.83 -2.42
CA LEU A 503 -4.46 -11.91 -2.77
C LEU A 503 -5.62 -12.64 -3.46
N ALA A 504 -5.32 -13.56 -4.37
CA ALA A 504 -6.31 -14.39 -5.04
C ALA A 504 -7.06 -15.31 -4.06
N GLU A 505 -6.36 -15.88 -3.08
CA GLU A 505 -6.96 -16.70 -2.01
C GLU A 505 -7.91 -15.89 -1.12
N GLN A 506 -7.50 -14.68 -0.73
CA GLN A 506 -8.36 -13.78 0.05
C GLN A 506 -9.61 -13.37 -0.71
N LEU A 507 -9.51 -13.08 -2.02
CA LEU A 507 -10.65 -12.81 -2.87
C LEU A 507 -11.57 -14.03 -3.00
N ALA A 508 -11.00 -15.21 -3.24
CA ALA A 508 -11.76 -16.45 -3.36
C ALA A 508 -12.53 -16.76 -2.07
N LEU A 509 -11.94 -16.51 -0.91
CA LEU A 509 -12.63 -16.65 0.38
C LEU A 509 -13.85 -15.71 0.48
N GLN A 510 -13.70 -14.44 0.11
CA GLN A 510 -14.80 -13.46 0.12
C GLN A 510 -15.93 -13.87 -0.83
N VAL A 511 -15.58 -14.30 -2.05
CA VAL A 511 -16.53 -14.82 -3.04
C VAL A 511 -17.26 -16.04 -2.49
N SER A 512 -16.53 -16.98 -1.89
CA SER A 512 -17.11 -18.21 -1.31
C SER A 512 -18.11 -17.91 -0.20
N LEU A 513 -17.78 -16.98 0.69
CA LEU A 513 -18.68 -16.56 1.78
C LEU A 513 -19.93 -15.86 1.26
N MET A 514 -19.80 -14.99 0.25
CA MET A 514 -20.95 -14.35 -0.40
C MET A 514 -21.85 -15.39 -1.06
N MET A 515 -21.29 -16.32 -1.83
CA MET A 515 -22.04 -17.37 -2.51
C MET A 515 -22.79 -18.27 -1.51
N ALA A 516 -22.11 -18.69 -0.43
CA ALA A 516 -22.76 -19.49 0.62
C ALA A 516 -23.93 -18.75 1.26
N LYS A 517 -23.78 -17.45 1.53
CA LYS A 517 -24.84 -16.60 2.06
C LYS A 517 -26.01 -16.49 1.07
N ALA A 518 -25.72 -16.26 -0.21
CA ALA A 518 -26.75 -16.14 -1.26
C ALA A 518 -27.50 -17.46 -1.45
N GLN A 519 -26.81 -18.61 -1.49
CA GLN A 519 -27.42 -19.93 -1.58
C GLN A 519 -28.30 -20.24 -0.38
N ARG A 520 -27.88 -19.90 0.84
CA ARG A 520 -28.69 -20.06 2.05
C ARG A 520 -29.96 -19.23 1.98
N PHE A 521 -29.85 -17.97 1.59
CA PHE A 521 -30.97 -17.07 1.43
C PHE A 521 -31.98 -17.60 0.38
N GLU A 522 -31.48 -18.07 -0.76
CA GLU A 522 -32.34 -18.67 -1.80
C GLU A 522 -33.03 -19.96 -1.34
N LEU A 523 -32.34 -20.82 -0.59
CA LEU A 523 -32.90 -22.02 -0.01
C LEU A 523 -33.98 -21.69 1.03
N GLU A 524 -33.73 -20.72 1.91
CA GLU A 524 -34.71 -20.24 2.89
C GLU A 524 -35.94 -19.66 2.17
N ALA A 525 -35.71 -18.83 1.12
CA ALA A 525 -36.78 -18.28 0.31
C ALA A 525 -37.61 -19.37 -0.39
N ARG A 526 -36.97 -20.34 -1.02
CA ARG A 526 -37.64 -21.48 -1.68
C ARG A 526 -38.40 -22.33 -0.69
N THR A 527 -37.81 -22.62 0.47
CA THR A 527 -38.46 -23.41 1.53
C THR A 527 -39.70 -22.70 2.05
N SER A 528 -39.60 -21.41 2.32
CA SER A 528 -40.72 -20.59 2.73
C SER A 528 -41.84 -20.57 1.68
N HIS A 529 -41.48 -20.29 0.43
CA HIS A 529 -42.45 -20.28 -0.67
C HIS A 529 -43.15 -21.65 -0.87
N THR A 530 -42.40 -22.75 -0.75
CA THR A 530 -42.97 -24.10 -0.85
C THR A 530 -43.93 -24.40 0.31
N LEU A 531 -43.59 -24.01 1.53
CA LEU A 531 -44.46 -24.13 2.69
C LEU A 531 -45.73 -23.30 2.52
N GLN A 532 -45.65 -22.05 2.06
CA GLN A 532 -46.78 -21.20 1.74
C GLN A 532 -47.72 -21.87 0.70
N ALA A 533 -47.14 -22.28 -0.42
CA ALA A 533 -47.91 -22.93 -1.50
C ALA A 533 -48.63 -24.22 -1.04
N THR A 534 -48.04 -24.94 -0.07
CA THR A 534 -48.65 -26.18 0.49
C THR A 534 -49.73 -25.87 1.50
N LEU A 535 -49.64 -24.77 2.24
CA LEU A 535 -50.59 -24.38 3.29
C LEU A 535 -51.80 -23.61 2.73
N LEU A 536 -51.64 -22.94 1.58
CA LEU A 536 -52.77 -22.26 0.92
C LEU A 536 -53.84 -23.27 0.48
N PRO A 537 -55.13 -22.89 0.54
CA PRO A 537 -56.18 -23.76 0.05
C PRO A 537 -56.07 -23.95 -1.48
N PRO A 538 -56.47 -25.12 -2.00
CA PRO A 538 -56.57 -25.29 -3.43
C PRO A 538 -57.61 -24.30 -4.01
N PRO A 539 -57.57 -24.03 -5.32
CA PRO A 539 -58.57 -23.18 -5.95
C PRO A 539 -60.00 -23.60 -5.52
N PRO A 540 -60.89 -22.62 -5.30
CA PRO A 540 -62.25 -22.96 -4.83
C PRO A 540 -62.89 -23.94 -5.79
N PRO A 541 -63.59 -24.93 -5.26
CA PRO A 541 -64.30 -25.91 -6.10
C PRO A 541 -65.40 -25.23 -6.93
N HIS A 542 -65.65 -25.74 -8.12
CA HIS A 542 -66.83 -25.31 -8.87
C HIS A 542 -68.07 -25.63 -8.08
N VAL A 543 -68.90 -24.62 -7.78
CA VAL A 543 -70.15 -24.76 -7.05
C VAL A 543 -71.29 -24.42 -8.00
N PRO A 544 -72.08 -25.38 -8.43
CA PRO A 544 -73.25 -25.09 -9.29
C PRO A 544 -74.22 -24.09 -8.63
N GLY A 545 -74.55 -23.00 -9.33
CA GLY A 545 -75.42 -21.93 -8.82
C GLY A 545 -74.64 -20.79 -8.09
N MET A 546 -73.31 -20.80 -8.12
CA MET A 546 -72.50 -19.74 -7.55
C MET A 546 -71.18 -19.61 -8.28
N SER A 547 -70.81 -18.38 -8.64
CA SER A 547 -69.45 -18.02 -9.14
C SER A 547 -68.58 -17.52 -8.00
N VAL A 548 -67.36 -18.04 -7.91
CA VAL A 548 -66.45 -17.75 -6.82
C VAL A 548 -65.10 -17.24 -7.40
N ALA A 549 -64.62 -16.07 -6.94
CA ALA A 549 -63.34 -15.57 -7.22
C ALA A 549 -62.56 -15.38 -5.91
N VAL A 550 -61.25 -15.66 -5.98
CA VAL A 550 -60.34 -15.50 -4.85
C VAL A 550 -59.07 -14.82 -5.31
N ARG A 551 -58.58 -13.90 -4.49
CA ARG A 551 -57.23 -13.31 -4.63
C ARG A 551 -56.55 -13.42 -3.30
N TYR A 552 -55.30 -13.92 -3.34
CA TYR A 552 -54.41 -13.95 -2.20
C TYR A 552 -53.09 -13.23 -2.58
N LEU A 553 -52.73 -12.25 -1.81
CA LEU A 553 -51.53 -11.44 -2.04
C LEU A 553 -50.71 -11.39 -0.76
N ALA A 554 -49.50 -11.96 -0.78
CA ALA A 554 -48.59 -11.91 0.34
C ALA A 554 -47.98 -10.49 0.52
N ALA A 555 -47.58 -10.15 1.75
CA ALA A 555 -46.86 -8.91 2.08
C ALA A 555 -45.56 -8.73 1.24
N THR A 556 -45.17 -7.48 0.99
CA THR A 556 -44.08 -7.15 0.04
C THR A 556 -42.67 -7.33 0.64
N TYR A 557 -42.50 -7.46 1.95
CA TYR A 557 -41.22 -7.53 2.64
C TYR A 557 -40.96 -8.91 3.24
N GLY A 558 -39.93 -9.58 2.68
CA GLY A 558 -39.27 -10.73 3.29
C GLY A 558 -39.91 -12.09 2.91
N VAL A 559 -39.22 -13.14 3.36
CA VAL A 559 -39.62 -14.54 3.24
C VAL A 559 -40.62 -14.83 4.37
N GLU A 560 -41.72 -14.13 4.38
CA GLU A 560 -42.71 -14.24 5.45
C GLU A 560 -43.91 -15.05 4.98
N ILE A 561 -44.31 -16.02 5.79
CA ILE A 561 -45.45 -16.87 5.54
C ILE A 561 -46.65 -16.19 6.17
N GLY A 562 -47.71 -15.90 5.38
CA GLY A 562 -48.87 -15.19 5.85
C GLY A 562 -49.74 -15.96 6.83
N GLY A 563 -50.43 -15.18 7.69
CA GLY A 563 -51.45 -15.66 8.63
C GLY A 563 -52.84 -15.80 8.02
N ASP A 564 -53.09 -15.15 6.88
CA ASP A 564 -54.36 -15.10 6.20
C ASP A 564 -54.80 -16.43 5.61
N PHE A 565 -56.07 -16.74 5.73
CA PHE A 565 -56.68 -17.93 5.13
C PHE A 565 -58.08 -17.69 4.62
N TYR A 566 -58.48 -18.54 3.69
CA TYR A 566 -59.87 -18.68 3.23
C TYR A 566 -60.21 -20.14 3.02
N ASP A 567 -61.48 -20.45 3.01
CA ASP A 567 -61.96 -21.76 2.60
C ASP A 567 -63.40 -21.66 2.03
N VAL A 568 -63.66 -22.42 0.97
CA VAL A 568 -64.98 -22.57 0.36
C VAL A 568 -65.23 -24.07 0.17
N ALA A 569 -66.29 -24.62 0.81
CA ALA A 569 -66.57 -26.03 0.77
C ALA A 569 -68.05 -26.28 0.48
N PRO A 570 -68.36 -27.07 -0.56
CA PRO A 570 -69.75 -27.50 -0.80
C PRO A 570 -70.19 -28.45 0.30
N LEU A 571 -71.40 -28.23 0.79
CA LEU A 571 -72.04 -29.05 1.80
C LEU A 571 -73.22 -29.79 1.19
N PRO A 572 -73.71 -30.91 1.81
CA PRO A 572 -74.92 -31.59 1.37
C PRO A 572 -76.14 -30.65 1.36
N GLY A 573 -77.07 -30.87 0.43
CA GLY A 573 -78.28 -30.09 0.32
C GLY A 573 -78.18 -28.74 -0.36
N GLY A 574 -77.17 -28.55 -1.22
CA GLY A 574 -76.96 -27.26 -1.95
C GLY A 574 -76.54 -26.10 -1.07
N ARG A 575 -75.90 -26.41 0.02
CA ARG A 575 -75.27 -25.40 0.93
C ARG A 575 -73.76 -25.24 0.65
N VAL A 576 -73.26 -24.11 0.93
CA VAL A 576 -71.83 -23.77 0.81
C VAL A 576 -71.33 -23.21 2.12
N ALA A 577 -70.33 -23.83 2.68
CA ALA A 577 -69.55 -23.28 3.82
C ALA A 577 -68.46 -22.39 3.33
N ILE A 578 -68.31 -21.24 3.95
CA ILE A 578 -67.30 -20.19 3.62
C ILE A 578 -66.58 -19.79 4.90
N ALA A 579 -65.32 -19.68 4.82
CA ALA A 579 -64.47 -19.13 5.90
C ALA A 579 -63.48 -18.14 5.34
N VAL A 580 -63.15 -17.09 6.13
CA VAL A 580 -62.05 -16.17 5.93
C VAL A 580 -61.52 -15.79 7.30
N GLY A 581 -60.22 -15.61 7.43
CA GLY A 581 -59.63 -15.23 8.72
C GLY A 581 -58.17 -14.89 8.61
N ASP A 582 -57.63 -14.34 9.70
CA ASP A 582 -56.24 -13.98 9.85
C ASP A 582 -55.72 -14.46 11.20
N VAL A 583 -54.53 -15.06 11.21
CA VAL A 583 -53.80 -15.49 12.41
C VAL A 583 -52.78 -14.43 12.75
N VAL A 584 -52.82 -13.91 13.96
CA VAL A 584 -51.91 -12.85 14.43
C VAL A 584 -50.44 -13.22 14.20
N GLY A 585 -49.77 -12.46 13.32
CA GLY A 585 -48.35 -12.59 12.93
C GLY A 585 -48.15 -13.17 11.55
N HIS A 586 -46.96 -12.98 11.00
CA HIS A 586 -46.56 -13.32 9.62
C HIS A 586 -45.35 -14.25 9.59
N ASP A 587 -45.25 -15.18 10.54
CA ASP A 587 -44.14 -16.15 10.66
C ASP A 587 -44.63 -17.60 10.44
N ILE A 588 -43.69 -18.54 10.40
CA ILE A 588 -43.96 -19.99 10.27
C ILE A 588 -44.97 -20.48 11.30
N THR A 589 -44.98 -19.92 12.52
CA THR A 589 -45.88 -20.29 13.59
C THR A 589 -47.30 -19.85 13.28
N ALA A 590 -47.50 -18.67 12.70
CA ALA A 590 -48.78 -18.18 12.23
C ALA A 590 -49.32 -19.08 11.11
N ALA A 591 -48.51 -19.41 10.12
CA ALA A 591 -48.91 -20.32 9.03
C ALA A 591 -49.22 -21.73 9.50
N ALA A 592 -48.47 -22.29 10.44
CA ALA A 592 -48.78 -23.58 11.04
C ALA A 592 -50.11 -23.55 11.80
N THR A 593 -50.38 -22.47 12.55
CA THR A 593 -51.66 -22.26 13.24
C THR A 593 -52.79 -22.15 12.23
N MET A 594 -52.64 -21.41 11.14
CA MET A 594 -53.61 -21.28 10.03
C MET A 594 -53.93 -22.64 9.42
N GLY A 595 -52.91 -23.46 9.09
CA GLY A 595 -53.07 -24.78 8.52
C GLY A 595 -53.85 -25.74 9.45
N GLN A 596 -53.55 -25.72 10.76
CA GLN A 596 -54.24 -26.49 11.77
C GLN A 596 -55.71 -26.03 11.93
N LEU A 597 -55.93 -24.72 12.03
CA LEU A 597 -57.25 -24.13 12.14
C LEU A 597 -58.17 -24.54 10.98
N ARG A 598 -57.65 -24.41 9.75
CA ARG A 598 -58.40 -24.83 8.54
C ARG A 598 -58.68 -26.32 8.52
N SER A 599 -57.72 -27.15 8.95
CA SER A 599 -57.92 -28.60 9.01
C SER A 599 -59.04 -29.00 10.01
N VAL A 600 -59.06 -28.37 11.18
CA VAL A 600 -60.07 -28.55 12.19
C VAL A 600 -61.44 -28.04 11.69
N TYR A 601 -61.46 -26.85 11.06
CA TYR A 601 -62.69 -26.34 10.43
C TYR A 601 -63.27 -27.31 9.43
N ARG A 602 -62.48 -27.81 8.49
CA ARG A 602 -62.96 -28.81 7.51
C ARG A 602 -63.50 -30.13 8.15
N ALA A 603 -62.81 -30.55 9.23
CA ALA A 603 -63.29 -31.70 9.98
C ALA A 603 -64.71 -31.47 10.64
N LEU A 604 -64.88 -30.25 11.17
CA LEU A 604 -66.18 -29.85 11.74
C LEU A 604 -67.28 -29.75 10.70
N LEU A 605 -67.03 -29.43 9.45
CA LEU A 605 -67.98 -29.33 8.36
C LEU A 605 -68.67 -30.66 8.02
N VAL A 606 -68.11 -31.81 8.40
CA VAL A 606 -68.71 -33.14 8.22
C VAL A 606 -70.06 -33.22 8.93
N GLU A 607 -70.23 -32.57 10.10
CA GLU A 607 -71.45 -32.48 10.85
C GLU A 607 -72.35 -31.32 10.38
N ALA A 608 -71.87 -30.47 9.45
CA ALA A 608 -72.57 -29.31 8.90
C ALA A 608 -73.16 -28.38 9.99
N PRO A 609 -72.38 -27.98 11.00
CA PRO A 609 -72.84 -27.15 12.10
C PRO A 609 -73.17 -25.74 11.62
N ALA A 610 -74.00 -25.03 12.40
CA ALA A 610 -74.21 -23.59 12.20
C ALA A 610 -72.92 -22.81 12.44
N PRO A 611 -72.72 -21.66 11.76
CA PRO A 611 -71.45 -20.84 11.87
C PRO A 611 -71.06 -20.48 13.32
N ALA A 612 -72.05 -20.15 14.17
CA ALA A 612 -71.76 -19.87 15.61
C ALA A 612 -71.23 -21.11 16.33
N ALA A 613 -71.78 -22.27 16.05
CA ALA A 613 -71.31 -23.52 16.66
C ALA A 613 -69.93 -23.93 16.18
N VAL A 614 -69.52 -23.51 14.97
CA VAL A 614 -68.06 -23.64 14.51
C VAL A 614 -67.12 -22.86 15.41
N ILE A 615 -67.46 -21.59 15.69
CA ILE A 615 -66.67 -20.75 16.60
C ILE A 615 -66.57 -21.37 17.97
N ASP A 616 -67.69 -21.78 18.58
CA ASP A 616 -67.74 -22.38 19.91
C ASP A 616 -66.91 -23.66 20.00
N ARG A 617 -66.93 -24.51 18.99
CA ARG A 617 -66.18 -25.77 18.91
C ARG A 617 -64.65 -25.49 18.72
N LEU A 618 -64.35 -24.54 17.88
CA LEU A 618 -62.90 -24.11 17.67
C LEU A 618 -62.33 -23.54 18.95
N GLN A 619 -63.09 -22.67 19.65
CA GLN A 619 -62.66 -22.11 20.95
C GLN A 619 -62.47 -23.22 22.00
N ALA A 620 -63.39 -24.18 22.06
CA ALA A 620 -63.31 -25.33 22.99
C ALA A 620 -62.06 -26.21 22.67
N SER A 621 -61.72 -26.34 21.40
CA SER A 621 -60.58 -27.14 20.92
C SER A 621 -59.25 -26.43 21.01
N TRP A 622 -59.27 -25.12 21.14
CA TRP A 622 -58.04 -24.27 21.10
C TRP A 622 -56.92 -24.70 22.05
N PRO A 623 -57.21 -24.95 23.35
CA PRO A 623 -56.21 -25.44 24.29
C PRO A 623 -55.70 -26.85 23.96
N LEU A 624 -56.54 -27.70 23.38
CA LEU A 624 -56.19 -29.08 23.02
C LEU A 624 -55.26 -29.14 21.80
N LEU A 625 -55.39 -28.16 20.92
CA LEU A 625 -54.56 -28.04 19.71
C LEU A 625 -53.19 -27.42 20.00
N GLY A 626 -52.96 -26.88 21.20
CA GLY A 626 -51.70 -26.24 21.59
C GLY A 626 -51.41 -24.98 20.79
N LEU A 627 -52.43 -24.32 20.22
CA LEU A 627 -52.26 -23.11 19.40
C LEU A 627 -51.84 -21.94 20.28
N GLN A 628 -50.73 -21.30 19.93
CA GLN A 628 -50.18 -20.21 20.70
C GLN A 628 -50.54 -18.83 20.17
N ARG A 629 -51.08 -18.73 18.96
CA ARG A 629 -51.47 -17.50 18.30
C ARG A 629 -53.00 -17.35 18.32
N MET A 630 -53.48 -16.14 18.50
CA MET A 630 -54.92 -15.84 18.31
C MET A 630 -55.21 -15.66 16.82
N ALA A 631 -56.48 -15.78 16.47
CA ALA A 631 -56.91 -15.54 15.11
C ALA A 631 -58.25 -14.80 15.06
N THR A 632 -58.42 -13.95 14.06
CA THR A 632 -59.75 -13.50 13.64
C THR A 632 -60.29 -14.47 12.60
N ALA A 633 -61.56 -14.73 12.63
CA ALA A 633 -62.20 -15.56 11.60
C ALA A 633 -63.68 -15.24 11.44
N LEU A 634 -64.18 -15.37 10.23
CA LEU A 634 -65.60 -15.31 9.90
C LEU A 634 -66.00 -16.64 9.21
N PHE A 635 -67.05 -17.20 9.69
CA PHE A 635 -67.64 -18.41 9.13
C PHE A 635 -69.04 -18.10 8.64
N ALA A 636 -69.37 -18.59 7.45
CA ALA A 636 -70.64 -18.40 6.86
C ALA A 636 -71.19 -19.71 6.20
N THR A 637 -72.50 -19.88 6.16
CA THR A 637 -73.17 -20.94 5.40
C THR A 637 -74.24 -20.32 4.51
N LEU A 638 -74.09 -20.50 3.20
CA LEU A 638 -75.08 -20.04 2.19
C LEU A 638 -75.83 -21.22 1.64
N GLU A 639 -77.11 -21.15 1.73
CA GLU A 639 -78.05 -22.11 1.07
C GLU A 639 -78.45 -21.57 -0.31
N LEU A 640 -77.95 -22.18 -1.37
CA LEU A 640 -78.09 -21.64 -2.74
C LEU A 640 -79.52 -21.56 -3.23
N ALA A 641 -80.36 -22.53 -2.82
CA ALA A 641 -81.74 -22.57 -3.25
C ALA A 641 -82.64 -21.42 -2.72
N THR A 642 -82.45 -21.09 -1.45
CA THR A 642 -83.22 -20.03 -0.77
C THR A 642 -82.49 -18.69 -0.73
N GLY A 643 -81.16 -18.71 -0.86
CA GLY A 643 -80.32 -17.58 -0.61
C GLY A 643 -80.10 -17.28 0.88
N ARG A 644 -80.53 -18.12 1.78
CA ARG A 644 -80.32 -17.95 3.23
C ARG A 644 -78.84 -18.00 3.53
N LEU A 645 -78.38 -16.95 4.17
CA LEU A 645 -76.99 -16.77 4.62
C LEU A 645 -77.02 -16.70 6.14
N ASP A 646 -76.36 -17.64 6.78
CA ASP A 646 -76.03 -17.58 8.22
C ASP A 646 -74.59 -17.27 8.41
N VAL A 647 -74.23 -16.28 9.27
CA VAL A 647 -72.87 -15.78 9.48
C VAL A 647 -72.51 -15.63 10.95
N ALA A 648 -71.35 -16.02 11.33
CA ALA A 648 -70.80 -15.71 12.66
C ALA A 648 -69.31 -15.21 12.53
N SER A 649 -68.96 -14.19 13.31
CA SER A 649 -67.59 -13.59 13.31
C SER A 649 -66.95 -13.74 14.67
N ALA A 650 -65.72 -14.15 14.66
CA ALA A 650 -64.80 -14.15 15.79
C ALA A 650 -63.75 -13.01 15.62
N GLY A 651 -64.15 -11.77 15.88
CA GLY A 651 -63.26 -10.59 15.78
C GLY A 651 -62.88 -10.18 14.35
N HIS A 652 -63.48 -10.75 13.32
CA HIS A 652 -63.18 -10.52 11.91
C HIS A 652 -64.08 -9.44 11.31
N PRO A 653 -63.59 -8.62 10.32
CA PRO A 653 -64.41 -7.63 9.65
C PRO A 653 -65.71 -8.20 9.06
N PRO A 654 -66.82 -7.41 9.05
CA PRO A 654 -68.09 -7.87 8.50
C PRO A 654 -68.02 -8.03 6.97
N PRO A 655 -68.74 -8.99 6.39
CA PRO A 655 -68.80 -9.18 4.94
C PRO A 655 -69.62 -8.06 4.28
N LEU A 656 -69.25 -7.70 3.05
CA LEU A 656 -69.88 -6.68 2.25
C LEU A 656 -70.86 -7.39 1.25
N LEU A 657 -72.08 -7.03 1.27
CA LEU A 657 -73.11 -7.49 0.28
C LEU A 657 -73.29 -6.41 -0.78
N ILE A 658 -73.18 -6.80 -2.02
CA ILE A 658 -73.46 -5.97 -3.20
C ILE A 658 -74.71 -6.52 -3.87
N ALA A 659 -75.79 -5.74 -3.80
CA ALA A 659 -77.08 -6.09 -4.41
C ALA A 659 -77.76 -4.83 -4.98
N ASP A 660 -78.36 -4.89 -6.11
CA ASP A 660 -79.17 -3.81 -6.76
C ASP A 660 -78.34 -2.50 -6.88
N GLY A 661 -76.98 -2.60 -7.13
CA GLY A 661 -76.08 -1.44 -7.26
C GLY A 661 -75.71 -0.75 -5.95
N ARG A 662 -76.12 -1.34 -4.82
CA ARG A 662 -75.72 -0.86 -3.48
C ARG A 662 -74.75 -1.84 -2.82
N ALA A 663 -73.82 -1.31 -2.06
CA ALA A 663 -72.90 -2.07 -1.26
C ALA A 663 -73.05 -1.73 0.22
N GLU A 664 -73.40 -2.73 1.01
CA GLU A 664 -73.74 -2.59 2.45
C GLU A 664 -73.00 -3.66 3.25
N PHE A 665 -72.40 -3.30 4.37
CA PHE A 665 -71.86 -4.28 5.31
C PHE A 665 -72.98 -4.97 6.06
N LEU A 666 -72.90 -6.29 6.16
CA LEU A 666 -73.85 -7.03 6.94
C LEU A 666 -73.71 -6.73 8.42
N PRO A 667 -74.78 -6.53 9.18
CA PRO A 667 -74.75 -6.15 10.59
C PRO A 667 -74.38 -7.34 11.48
N VAL A 668 -73.29 -8.01 11.19
CA VAL A 668 -72.74 -9.13 11.97
C VAL A 668 -72.09 -8.61 13.21
N VAL A 669 -72.50 -9.04 14.39
CA VAL A 669 -71.90 -8.67 15.65
C VAL A 669 -70.75 -9.62 15.94
N PRO A 670 -69.51 -9.16 15.96
CA PRO A 670 -68.39 -10.04 16.21
C PRO A 670 -68.29 -10.50 17.66
N SER A 671 -68.03 -11.77 17.87
CA SER A 671 -67.61 -12.33 19.13
C SER A 671 -66.13 -12.10 19.33
N ARG A 672 -65.54 -12.56 20.45
CA ARG A 672 -64.10 -12.46 20.68
C ARG A 672 -63.32 -13.32 19.70
N MET A 673 -62.11 -12.86 19.41
CA MET A 673 -61.15 -13.62 18.58
C MET A 673 -60.98 -15.06 19.08
N LEU A 674 -60.65 -15.95 18.18
CA LEU A 674 -60.27 -17.33 18.49
C LEU A 674 -58.98 -17.33 19.32
N GLY A 675 -58.93 -18.13 20.37
CA GLY A 675 -57.79 -18.17 21.33
C GLY A 675 -57.88 -17.13 22.44
N ALA A 676 -58.82 -16.17 22.39
CA ALA A 676 -59.14 -15.29 23.51
C ALA A 676 -60.08 -16.01 24.51
N PRO A 677 -60.23 -15.52 25.76
CA PRO A 677 -61.16 -16.11 26.71
C PRO A 677 -62.53 -16.29 26.07
N PRO A 678 -63.19 -17.51 26.18
CA PRO A 678 -64.37 -17.81 25.43
C PRO A 678 -65.57 -16.91 25.77
N ALA A 679 -66.31 -16.54 24.73
CA ALA A 679 -67.60 -15.88 24.82
C ALA A 679 -68.52 -16.56 23.80
N ALA A 680 -69.81 -16.63 24.12
CA ALA A 680 -70.77 -17.23 23.20
C ALA A 680 -70.77 -16.53 21.83
N ALA A 681 -70.68 -17.31 20.78
CA ALA A 681 -70.74 -16.76 19.43
C ALA A 681 -72.20 -16.35 19.06
N VAL A 682 -72.27 -15.19 18.39
CA VAL A 682 -73.57 -14.67 17.92
C VAL A 682 -73.72 -14.95 16.43
N GLU A 683 -74.83 -15.53 16.01
CA GLU A 683 -75.13 -15.78 14.61
C GLU A 683 -76.07 -14.72 14.05
N TRP A 684 -75.70 -14.21 12.89
CA TRP A 684 -76.60 -13.35 12.09
C TRP A 684 -77.12 -14.14 10.93
N SER A 685 -78.41 -13.93 10.63
CA SER A 685 -79.07 -14.58 9.49
C SER A 685 -79.78 -13.57 8.59
N GLY A 686 -79.62 -13.77 7.27
CA GLY A 686 -80.18 -12.90 6.25
C GLY A 686 -80.33 -13.61 4.91
N THR A 687 -80.55 -12.88 3.85
CA THR A 687 -80.77 -13.45 2.51
C THR A 687 -79.86 -12.77 1.51
N VAL A 688 -79.14 -13.53 0.66
CA VAL A 688 -78.44 -13.13 -0.52
C VAL A 688 -79.30 -13.23 -1.74
N PRO A 689 -79.76 -12.15 -2.35
CA PRO A 689 -80.58 -12.19 -3.56
C PRO A 689 -79.90 -12.89 -4.75
N PRO A 690 -80.63 -13.42 -5.70
CA PRO A 690 -80.06 -13.87 -6.95
C PRO A 690 -79.31 -12.71 -7.66
N GLY A 691 -78.15 -12.97 -8.22
CA GLY A 691 -77.26 -11.95 -8.84
C GLY A 691 -76.50 -11.04 -7.86
N ALA A 692 -76.71 -11.20 -6.57
CA ALA A 692 -75.95 -10.46 -5.57
C ALA A 692 -74.53 -11.09 -5.30
N THR A 693 -73.60 -10.27 -4.97
CA THR A 693 -72.21 -10.68 -4.65
C THR A 693 -71.92 -10.43 -3.18
N LEU A 694 -71.42 -11.44 -2.49
CA LEU A 694 -70.89 -11.37 -1.13
C LEU A 694 -69.36 -11.25 -1.21
N VAL A 695 -68.80 -10.25 -0.56
CA VAL A 695 -67.39 -10.00 -0.51
C VAL A 695 -66.87 -10.19 0.92
N LEU A 696 -65.89 -11.07 1.09
CA LEU A 696 -65.15 -11.30 2.35
C LEU A 696 -63.71 -10.96 2.15
N PHE A 697 -63.06 -10.44 3.16
CA PHE A 697 -61.72 -9.92 3.05
C PHE A 697 -61.03 -9.89 4.42
N THR A 698 -59.70 -9.98 4.42
CA THR A 698 -58.86 -9.76 5.60
C THR A 698 -58.53 -8.29 5.76
N ASP A 699 -58.09 -7.89 6.97
CA ASP A 699 -57.83 -6.50 7.34
C ASP A 699 -56.72 -5.85 6.51
N GLY A 700 -55.72 -6.62 5.99
CA GLY A 700 -54.71 -6.15 5.07
C GLY A 700 -55.23 -5.44 3.80
N LEU A 701 -56.51 -5.67 3.40
CA LEU A 701 -57.14 -4.94 2.31
C LEU A 701 -57.55 -3.52 2.72
N VAL A 702 -57.99 -3.33 3.97
CA VAL A 702 -58.63 -2.08 4.47
C VAL A 702 -57.74 -1.32 5.46
N GLU A 703 -56.82 -1.99 6.16
CA GLU A 703 -55.93 -1.39 7.13
C GLU A 703 -54.61 -0.95 6.48
N SER A 704 -54.09 0.20 6.90
CA SER A 704 -52.77 0.68 6.51
C SER A 704 -52.13 1.46 7.66
N ARG A 705 -50.81 1.60 7.65
CA ARG A 705 -50.06 2.37 8.67
C ARG A 705 -50.52 3.82 8.81
N THR A 706 -51.27 4.35 7.86
CA THR A 706 -51.68 5.77 7.77
C THR A 706 -53.19 5.97 7.80
N SER A 707 -54.01 4.91 7.86
CA SER A 707 -55.47 4.99 7.78
C SER A 707 -56.11 4.04 8.79
N ASP A 708 -57.09 4.55 9.53
CA ASP A 708 -57.95 3.77 10.43
C ASP A 708 -58.78 2.75 9.64
N ILE A 709 -59.10 1.61 10.26
CA ILE A 709 -59.89 0.51 9.67
C ILE A 709 -61.28 1.01 9.22
N ASP A 710 -61.95 1.90 9.95
CA ASP A 710 -63.23 2.45 9.59
C ASP A 710 -63.17 3.26 8.27
N ALA A 711 -62.13 4.04 8.08
CA ALA A 711 -61.89 4.76 6.84
C ALA A 711 -61.57 3.80 5.69
N GLY A 712 -60.89 2.68 5.96
CA GLY A 712 -60.65 1.60 5.01
C GLY A 712 -61.94 0.88 4.58
N LEU A 713 -62.80 0.54 5.51
CA LEU A 713 -64.09 -0.05 5.23
C LEU A 713 -64.99 0.88 4.37
N ASP A 714 -64.99 2.19 4.66
CA ASP A 714 -65.72 3.18 3.85
C ASP A 714 -65.18 3.27 2.43
N ARG A 715 -63.86 3.20 2.26
CA ARG A 715 -63.22 3.15 0.92
C ARG A 715 -63.62 1.88 0.16
N LEU A 716 -63.58 0.72 0.84
CA LEU A 716 -64.00 -0.56 0.24
C LEU A 716 -65.45 -0.50 -0.23
N ARG A 717 -66.36 -0.05 0.64
CA ARG A 717 -67.80 0.12 0.32
C ARG A 717 -67.99 1.06 -0.89
N THR A 718 -67.27 2.18 -0.91
CA THR A 718 -67.38 3.16 -1.99
C THR A 718 -66.81 2.62 -3.29
N SER A 719 -65.67 1.92 -3.27
CA SER A 719 -65.09 1.27 -4.45
C SER A 719 -66.01 0.17 -4.98
N ALA A 720 -66.53 -0.71 -4.12
CA ALA A 720 -67.44 -1.76 -4.50
C ALA A 720 -68.74 -1.24 -5.15
N GLN A 721 -69.30 -0.15 -4.62
CA GLN A 721 -70.51 0.48 -5.16
C GLN A 721 -70.27 1.13 -6.53
N ARG A 722 -69.09 1.76 -6.74
CA ARG A 722 -68.72 2.36 -8.03
C ARG A 722 -68.37 1.32 -9.09
N ARG A 723 -67.92 0.18 -8.68
CA ARG A 723 -67.37 -0.89 -9.51
C ARG A 723 -68.23 -2.12 -9.58
N ALA A 724 -69.50 -2.01 -9.21
CA ALA A 724 -70.42 -3.13 -9.24
C ALA A 724 -70.42 -3.85 -10.59
N THR A 725 -70.08 -5.13 -10.57
CA THR A 725 -70.06 -6.04 -11.69
C THR A 725 -70.59 -7.39 -11.18
N THR A 726 -71.19 -8.16 -12.05
CA THR A 726 -71.64 -9.51 -11.72
C THR A 726 -70.57 -10.58 -11.88
N ASP A 727 -69.44 -10.21 -12.47
CA ASP A 727 -68.26 -11.07 -12.55
C ASP A 727 -67.36 -10.88 -11.29
N PRO A 728 -67.28 -11.93 -10.43
CA PRO A 728 -66.54 -11.85 -9.21
C PRO A 728 -65.01 -11.71 -9.42
N ASP A 729 -64.45 -12.23 -10.52
CA ASP A 729 -63.03 -12.09 -10.85
C ASP A 729 -62.70 -10.64 -11.20
N GLU A 730 -63.50 -10.00 -12.05
CA GLU A 730 -63.34 -8.60 -12.40
C GLU A 730 -63.51 -7.68 -11.17
N LEU A 731 -64.45 -8.02 -10.27
CA LEU A 731 -64.66 -7.27 -9.02
C LEU A 731 -63.44 -7.35 -8.12
N CYS A 732 -62.87 -8.52 -7.89
CA CYS A 732 -61.66 -8.70 -7.07
C CYS A 732 -60.49 -7.90 -7.61
N ASP A 733 -60.19 -7.97 -8.92
CA ASP A 733 -59.08 -7.26 -9.53
C ASP A 733 -59.26 -5.74 -9.41
N ARG A 734 -60.45 -5.20 -9.58
CA ARG A 734 -60.76 -3.79 -9.42
C ARG A 734 -60.64 -3.30 -7.99
N LEU A 735 -61.15 -4.10 -7.00
CA LEU A 735 -61.03 -3.75 -5.58
C LEU A 735 -59.56 -3.72 -5.15
N LEU A 736 -58.78 -4.68 -5.60
CA LEU A 736 -57.31 -4.68 -5.34
C LEU A 736 -56.62 -3.48 -5.97
N ALA A 737 -56.93 -3.13 -7.20
CA ALA A 737 -56.35 -1.97 -7.87
C ALA A 737 -56.65 -0.63 -7.16
N ASP A 738 -57.88 -0.52 -6.57
CA ASP A 738 -58.29 0.70 -5.87
C ASP A 738 -57.77 0.81 -4.41
N LEU A 739 -57.57 -0.34 -3.73
CA LEU A 739 -57.33 -0.40 -2.29
C LEU A 739 -55.93 -0.90 -1.92
N ALA A 740 -55.40 -1.88 -2.65
CA ALA A 740 -54.09 -2.43 -2.37
C ALA A 740 -52.96 -1.46 -2.86
N GLY A 741 -52.13 -0.94 -1.95
CA GLY A 741 -51.02 -0.10 -2.27
C GLY A 741 -49.85 -0.86 -2.93
N THR A 742 -48.88 -0.14 -3.47
CA THR A 742 -47.63 -0.73 -4.04
C THR A 742 -46.73 -1.35 -2.99
N HIS A 743 -46.80 -0.91 -1.73
CA HIS A 743 -46.13 -1.50 -0.57
C HIS A 743 -47.12 -2.01 0.43
N ARG A 744 -47.29 -3.32 0.49
CA ARG A 744 -48.24 -4.00 1.39
C ARG A 744 -47.57 -4.29 2.73
N ALA A 745 -48.22 -3.86 3.80
CA ALA A 745 -47.74 -4.06 5.17
C ALA A 745 -48.19 -5.42 5.72
N ASP A 746 -49.26 -6.00 5.17
CA ASP A 746 -49.86 -7.27 5.59
C ASP A 746 -50.35 -8.07 4.39
N ASP A 747 -50.67 -9.35 4.61
CA ASP A 747 -51.26 -10.21 3.61
C ASP A 747 -52.69 -9.77 3.28
N ILE A 748 -53.20 -10.15 2.12
CA ILE A 748 -54.56 -9.87 1.70
C ILE A 748 -55.19 -11.15 1.20
N ALA A 749 -56.26 -11.60 1.83
CA ALA A 749 -57.18 -12.58 1.28
C ALA A 749 -58.51 -11.89 0.93
N LEU A 750 -58.92 -12.00 -0.33
CA LEU A 750 -60.15 -11.39 -0.85
C LEU A 750 -60.96 -12.46 -1.59
N LEU A 751 -62.20 -12.63 -1.15
CA LEU A 751 -63.18 -13.55 -1.76
C LEU A 751 -64.39 -12.77 -2.27
N ALA A 752 -64.82 -13.04 -3.48
CA ALA A 752 -66.09 -12.58 -4.01
C ALA A 752 -66.90 -13.78 -4.49
N LEU A 753 -68.17 -13.89 -3.98
CA LEU A 753 -69.02 -14.99 -4.26
C LEU A 753 -70.34 -14.42 -4.82
N THR A 754 -70.64 -14.68 -6.08
CA THR A 754 -71.84 -14.21 -6.75
C THR A 754 -72.82 -15.35 -6.86
N ARG A 755 -74.06 -15.22 -6.26
CA ARG A 755 -75.11 -16.19 -6.43
C ARG A 755 -75.70 -16.00 -7.81
N ASP A 756 -75.79 -17.12 -8.57
CA ASP A 756 -76.36 -17.09 -9.91
C ASP A 756 -77.84 -16.64 -9.87
N ALA A 757 -78.29 -16.01 -10.96
CA ALA A 757 -79.68 -15.45 -11.07
C ALA A 757 -80.75 -16.50 -11.19
#